data_6aec8dab6be1dabd91fd90fd2f1dceb5
#
_entry.id   6aec8dab6be1dabd91fd90fd2f1dceb5
#
_cell.length_a   1.000
_cell.length_b   1.000
_cell.length_c   1.000
_cell.angle_alpha   90.00
_cell.angle_beta   90.00
_cell.angle_gamma   90.00
#
_symmetry.space_group_name_H-M   'P 1'
#
loop_
_entity.id
_entity.type
_entity.pdbx_description
1 polymer ?
#
loop_
_entity_poly.entity_id
_entity_poly.type
_entity_poly.pdbx_seq_one_letter_code
_entity_poly.pdbx_strand_id
1 'polypeptide(L)'
;MQTPGLLAEYEGSIQGHRDGHGFVLRDDGDADIFLPPNEMRAVLHGDRVKARVVRHDRKGRPEGRVVEIIERPKRPIIGRLLHESGIWLVAPEDKRYGQDVLIPKAATANAAVGKVVVVELTEPPALYGQPVGRVVEVLGDVDDAGMEIEIAVRKYGVPHEFSTAALLQAKGLPDKVLAKDKKGRVDLTDIPLVTIDGEDARDFDDAVYCEPAKVGRAKGWRLLVAIADVSHYVETGSPIDVDAYDRATSVYFPRRVIPMLPEKLSNGLCSLNPEVERLCMVCDMLITAKGEIHAYQFYPAVMFSHARFTYTEVAAILANTRGPEAARRKAGGFDCLPHLMNLHEAYQALLKARAERGAVDFETTETQIICDESGRIEKIVPRTRNDAHRLIEESMLAANVCSADFIAQSKHSGLYRVHEGPTPEKKDILRNYLKAIGVGLTVGNEPKPGEFQAIAAATKDRPDAQQIHSMLLRSMQQAIYTPINSGHFGLAFEAYTHFTSPIRRYPDLLVHRVIKAVLQHTRYQLPALPTPGEAVAKLGQRLAKSRAASLAGKVASPDQKPKKLSAEQMAWEAAGLHCSANERRADEASRDVEAWLKCKYMRDHLGEEFGGVVTAAMGFGIFVQLDAMYVEGMVHITELGGEYFRFDEARQELRGERTGTRYAIGTRVRVQVSRVDLDGRKIDFRLVNDRLASEDLPLRAARDKFGDKFADVSGDVDAGGSDKIRNSGSRAAPRKGTGRGAGKAVDPNRGSKLSPIQALKAGVKKAAAKSRKKARR
;
A
#
# COMPACT_ATOMS: atom_id res chain seq x y z
N MET A 1 13.42 -18.62 -43.88
CA MET A 1 14.09 -18.41 -42.59
C MET A 1 13.02 -18.50 -41.51
N GLN A 2 12.99 -19.56 -40.70
CA GLN A 2 12.08 -19.67 -39.56
C GLN A 2 12.51 -18.65 -38.49
N THR A 3 11.59 -17.80 -38.08
CA THR A 3 11.82 -16.84 -36.99
C THR A 3 12.20 -17.62 -35.75
N PRO A 4 13.33 -17.34 -35.08
CA PRO A 4 13.71 -18.03 -33.84
C PRO A 4 12.62 -17.88 -32.80
N GLY A 5 12.16 -18.97 -32.20
CA GLY A 5 11.14 -18.98 -31.13
C GLY A 5 9.72 -19.35 -31.56
N LEU A 6 9.41 -19.51 -32.85
CA LEU A 6 8.12 -20.07 -33.27
C LEU A 6 8.07 -21.55 -32.90
N LEU A 7 6.96 -21.97 -32.25
CA LEU A 7 6.74 -23.32 -31.71
C LEU A 7 7.52 -23.64 -30.43
N ALA A 8 8.29 -22.72 -29.86
CA ALA A 8 8.88 -22.92 -28.55
C ALA A 8 7.79 -22.94 -27.44
N GLU A 9 7.93 -23.85 -26.49
CA GLU A 9 7.04 -23.99 -25.34
C GLU A 9 7.69 -23.41 -24.10
N TYR A 10 6.89 -22.71 -23.31
CA TYR A 10 7.34 -22.01 -22.12
C TYR A 10 6.37 -22.30 -20.98
N GLU A 11 6.91 -22.45 -19.80
CA GLU A 11 6.12 -22.54 -18.57
C GLU A 11 5.93 -21.14 -17.95
N GLY A 12 4.79 -20.97 -17.30
CA GLY A 12 4.47 -19.71 -16.64
C GLY A 12 3.10 -19.71 -16.02
N SER A 13 2.74 -18.58 -15.41
CA SER A 13 1.45 -18.40 -14.73
C SER A 13 0.54 -17.47 -15.51
N ILE A 14 -0.76 -17.81 -15.56
CA ILE A 14 -1.78 -17.01 -16.19
C ILE A 14 -2.05 -15.74 -15.40
N GLN A 15 -1.91 -14.59 -16.04
CA GLN A 15 -2.47 -13.32 -15.60
C GLN A 15 -3.65 -12.95 -16.51
N GLY A 16 -4.87 -13.16 -16.03
CA GLY A 16 -6.07 -12.74 -16.75
C GLY A 16 -6.23 -11.23 -16.76
N HIS A 17 -6.95 -10.73 -17.74
CA HIS A 17 -7.33 -9.33 -17.87
C HIS A 17 -8.85 -9.20 -17.90
N ARG A 18 -9.39 -8.12 -17.35
CA ARG A 18 -10.85 -7.86 -17.28
C ARG A 18 -11.55 -7.88 -18.64
N ASP A 19 -10.84 -7.59 -19.73
CA ASP A 19 -11.37 -7.59 -21.09
C ASP A 19 -11.37 -8.99 -21.72
N GLY A 20 -11.12 -10.04 -20.92
CA GLY A 20 -11.21 -11.45 -21.32
C GLY A 20 -9.96 -12.02 -21.98
N HIS A 21 -8.94 -11.23 -22.25
CA HIS A 21 -7.62 -11.72 -22.69
C HIS A 21 -6.71 -11.97 -21.48
N GLY A 22 -5.52 -12.53 -21.70
CA GLY A 22 -4.56 -12.74 -20.62
C GLY A 22 -3.13 -12.78 -21.11
N PHE A 23 -2.23 -13.04 -20.16
CA PHE A 23 -0.79 -13.20 -20.41
C PHE A 23 -0.27 -14.41 -19.66
N VAL A 24 0.66 -15.14 -20.26
CA VAL A 24 1.49 -16.09 -19.52
C VAL A 24 2.73 -15.34 -19.06
N LEU A 25 2.82 -15.14 -17.75
CA LEU A 25 4.01 -14.61 -17.09
C LEU A 25 5.06 -15.72 -17.07
N ARG A 26 6.04 -15.65 -17.94
CA ARG A 26 7.03 -16.71 -18.13
C ARG A 26 7.95 -16.87 -16.94
N ASP A 27 8.25 -18.12 -16.57
CA ASP A 27 9.14 -18.45 -15.45
C ASP A 27 10.61 -18.10 -15.74
N ASP A 28 11.01 -18.06 -17.02
CA ASP A 28 12.37 -17.68 -17.43
C ASP A 28 12.62 -16.16 -17.40
N GLY A 29 11.55 -15.35 -17.24
CA GLY A 29 11.64 -13.90 -17.07
C GLY A 29 11.78 -13.11 -18.36
N ASP A 30 11.63 -13.75 -19.51
CA ASP A 30 11.52 -13.12 -20.82
C ASP A 30 10.14 -12.48 -21.03
N ALA A 31 9.89 -11.87 -22.20
CA ALA A 31 8.64 -11.21 -22.52
C ALA A 31 7.42 -12.12 -22.33
N ASP A 32 6.40 -11.62 -21.64
CA ASP A 32 5.16 -12.34 -21.38
C ASP A 32 4.43 -12.68 -22.67
N ILE A 33 3.79 -13.86 -22.71
CA ILE A 33 3.08 -14.34 -23.90
C ILE A 33 1.63 -13.89 -23.82
N PHE A 34 1.18 -13.12 -24.79
CA PHE A 34 -0.22 -12.71 -24.90
C PHE A 34 -1.12 -13.88 -25.25
N LEU A 35 -2.23 -14.03 -24.52
CA LEU A 35 -3.29 -15.03 -24.77
C LEU A 35 -4.57 -14.30 -25.18
N PRO A 36 -5.09 -14.56 -26.38
CA PRO A 36 -6.37 -13.99 -26.82
C PRO A 36 -7.56 -14.59 -26.04
N PRO A 37 -8.75 -13.95 -26.05
CA PRO A 37 -9.89 -14.35 -25.23
C PRO A 37 -10.37 -15.79 -25.44
N ASN A 38 -10.19 -16.38 -26.62
CA ASN A 38 -10.53 -17.77 -26.89
C ASN A 38 -9.63 -18.76 -26.13
N GLU A 39 -8.36 -18.43 -25.93
CA GLU A 39 -7.42 -19.24 -25.17
C GLU A 39 -7.68 -19.14 -23.66
N MET A 40 -8.24 -18.04 -23.20
CA MET A 40 -8.59 -17.82 -21.79
C MET A 40 -9.82 -18.61 -21.32
N ARG A 41 -10.60 -19.22 -22.23
CA ARG A 41 -11.83 -19.94 -21.87
C ARG A 41 -11.61 -21.18 -21.01
N ALA A 42 -10.48 -21.86 -21.17
CA ALA A 42 -10.17 -23.10 -20.46
C ALA A 42 -9.28 -22.88 -19.23
N VAL A 43 -8.78 -21.67 -19.03
CA VAL A 43 -7.85 -21.33 -17.95
C VAL A 43 -8.40 -20.25 -17.04
N LEU A 44 -7.85 -20.14 -15.86
CA LEU A 44 -8.18 -19.13 -14.87
C LEU A 44 -6.94 -18.29 -14.53
N HIS A 45 -7.19 -17.10 -14.00
CA HIS A 45 -6.13 -16.29 -13.41
C HIS A 45 -5.42 -17.08 -12.31
N GLY A 46 -4.11 -17.20 -12.40
CA GLY A 46 -3.27 -17.93 -11.46
C GLY A 46 -2.94 -19.36 -11.87
N ASP A 47 -3.60 -19.95 -12.88
CA ASP A 47 -3.23 -21.28 -13.38
C ASP A 47 -1.78 -21.28 -13.84
N ARG A 48 -1.05 -22.35 -13.52
CA ARG A 48 0.27 -22.61 -14.07
C ARG A 48 0.13 -23.44 -15.34
N VAL A 49 0.69 -22.94 -16.42
CA VAL A 49 0.50 -23.54 -17.74
C VAL A 49 1.79 -23.69 -18.51
N LYS A 50 1.78 -24.61 -19.45
CA LYS A 50 2.72 -24.64 -20.56
C LYS A 50 2.04 -23.99 -21.77
N ALA A 51 2.65 -22.96 -22.32
CA ALA A 51 2.14 -22.24 -23.49
C ALA A 51 3.13 -22.29 -24.64
N ARG A 52 2.61 -22.34 -25.87
CA ARG A 52 3.39 -22.33 -27.09
C ARG A 52 3.21 -21.01 -27.82
N VAL A 53 4.31 -20.36 -28.22
CA VAL A 53 4.28 -19.16 -29.04
C VAL A 53 3.88 -19.56 -30.48
N VAL A 54 2.80 -18.98 -30.99
CA VAL A 54 2.27 -19.26 -32.32
C VAL A 54 2.60 -18.15 -33.33
N ARG A 55 2.72 -16.91 -32.88
CA ARG A 55 3.12 -15.78 -33.70
C ARG A 55 3.64 -14.62 -32.86
N HIS A 56 4.22 -13.64 -33.53
CA HIS A 56 4.56 -12.36 -32.93
C HIS A 56 3.67 -11.26 -33.54
N ASP A 57 3.22 -10.30 -32.72
CA ASP A 57 2.46 -9.15 -33.20
C ASP A 57 3.34 -8.20 -33.99
N ARG A 58 2.77 -7.12 -34.56
CA ARG A 58 3.51 -6.12 -35.35
C ARG A 58 4.60 -5.37 -34.55
N LYS A 59 4.55 -5.46 -33.23
CA LYS A 59 5.52 -4.87 -32.30
C LYS A 59 6.53 -5.90 -31.78
N GLY A 60 6.51 -7.13 -32.31
CA GLY A 60 7.41 -8.21 -31.91
C GLY A 60 7.03 -8.92 -30.60
N ARG A 61 5.83 -8.68 -30.02
CA ARG A 61 5.39 -9.31 -28.79
C ARG A 61 4.85 -10.71 -29.10
N PRO A 62 5.23 -11.75 -28.29
CA PRO A 62 4.80 -13.12 -28.54
C PRO A 62 3.31 -13.28 -28.23
N GLU A 63 2.58 -13.90 -29.15
CA GLU A 63 1.21 -14.37 -28.95
C GLU A 63 1.21 -15.90 -28.97
N GLY A 64 0.54 -16.50 -28.00
CA GLY A 64 0.59 -17.93 -27.80
C GLY A 64 -0.78 -18.56 -27.54
N ARG A 65 -0.74 -19.87 -27.36
CA ARG A 65 -1.87 -20.65 -26.89
C ARG A 65 -1.43 -21.60 -25.76
N VAL A 66 -2.37 -21.96 -24.90
CA VAL A 66 -2.15 -22.90 -23.84
C VAL A 66 -2.09 -24.33 -24.42
N VAL A 67 -1.03 -25.05 -24.07
CA VAL A 67 -0.82 -26.46 -24.46
C VAL A 67 -1.32 -27.38 -23.34
N GLU A 68 -0.98 -27.06 -22.09
CA GLU A 68 -1.25 -27.89 -20.93
C GLU A 68 -1.42 -27.00 -19.69
N ILE A 69 -2.31 -27.39 -18.79
CA ILE A 69 -2.45 -26.81 -17.46
C ILE A 69 -1.64 -27.72 -16.51
N ILE A 70 -0.51 -27.19 -16.03
CA ILE A 70 0.41 -27.93 -15.15
C ILE A 70 -0.17 -28.01 -13.75
N GLU A 71 -0.72 -26.89 -13.26
CA GLU A 71 -1.26 -26.78 -11.91
C GLU A 71 -2.38 -25.72 -11.88
N ARG A 72 -3.44 -26.03 -11.14
CA ARG A 72 -4.54 -25.09 -10.85
C ARG A 72 -4.62 -24.86 -9.36
N PRO A 73 -4.32 -23.63 -8.88
CA PRO A 73 -4.43 -23.31 -7.47
C PRO A 73 -5.88 -23.47 -6.98
N LYS A 74 -6.06 -24.18 -5.88
CA LYS A 74 -7.36 -24.27 -5.19
C LYS A 74 -7.60 -22.99 -4.38
N ARG A 75 -7.95 -21.91 -5.06
CA ARG A 75 -8.28 -20.64 -4.40
C ARG A 75 -9.78 -20.44 -4.41
N PRO A 76 -10.38 -20.05 -3.27
CA PRO A 76 -11.78 -19.67 -3.26
C PRO A 76 -11.97 -18.42 -4.14
N ILE A 77 -13.09 -18.39 -4.87
CA ILE A 77 -13.49 -17.24 -5.68
C ILE A 77 -14.56 -16.46 -4.90
N ILE A 78 -14.31 -15.18 -4.69
CA ILE A 78 -15.27 -14.27 -4.07
C ILE A 78 -16.07 -13.58 -5.18
N GLY A 79 -17.37 -13.47 -5.02
CA GLY A 79 -18.19 -12.79 -5.99
C GLY A 79 -19.62 -12.60 -5.52
N ARG A 80 -20.40 -11.95 -6.36
CA ARG A 80 -21.81 -11.67 -6.10
C ARG A 80 -22.69 -12.77 -6.69
N LEU A 81 -23.56 -13.35 -5.87
CA LEU A 81 -24.53 -14.36 -6.30
C LEU A 81 -25.67 -13.70 -7.08
N LEU A 82 -25.84 -14.12 -8.31
CA LEU A 82 -26.86 -13.61 -9.23
C LEU A 82 -27.78 -14.74 -9.64
N HIS A 83 -29.03 -14.38 -10.02
CA HIS A 83 -30.00 -15.33 -10.56
C HIS A 83 -30.62 -14.73 -11.83
N GLU A 84 -30.22 -15.24 -12.98
CA GLU A 84 -30.64 -14.73 -14.26
C GLU A 84 -31.28 -15.85 -15.11
N SER A 85 -32.50 -15.64 -15.54
CA SER A 85 -33.22 -16.59 -16.44
C SER A 85 -33.25 -18.03 -15.91
N GLY A 86 -33.39 -18.23 -14.59
CA GLY A 86 -33.44 -19.55 -13.96
C GLY A 86 -32.06 -20.18 -13.69
N ILE A 87 -30.97 -19.48 -13.97
CA ILE A 87 -29.58 -19.92 -13.75
C ILE A 87 -29.00 -19.12 -12.60
N TRP A 88 -28.43 -19.85 -11.64
CA TRP A 88 -27.64 -19.24 -10.57
C TRP A 88 -26.17 -19.15 -11.00
N LEU A 89 -25.58 -17.99 -10.83
CA LEU A 89 -24.18 -17.75 -11.15
C LEU A 89 -23.55 -16.82 -10.12
N VAL A 90 -22.25 -16.90 -9.97
CA VAL A 90 -21.47 -15.94 -9.20
C VAL A 90 -20.59 -15.15 -10.15
N ALA A 91 -20.76 -13.83 -10.14
CA ALA A 91 -19.91 -12.89 -10.84
C ALA A 91 -18.68 -12.61 -9.96
N PRO A 92 -17.46 -13.05 -10.35
CA PRO A 92 -16.27 -12.84 -9.55
C PRO A 92 -15.99 -11.36 -9.32
N GLU A 93 -15.62 -11.02 -8.09
CA GLU A 93 -15.17 -9.69 -7.71
C GLU A 93 -13.83 -9.35 -8.37
N ASP A 94 -12.96 -10.33 -8.51
CA ASP A 94 -11.72 -10.19 -9.26
C ASP A 94 -11.96 -10.40 -10.75
N LYS A 95 -12.06 -9.31 -11.49
CA LYS A 95 -12.33 -9.32 -12.93
C LYS A 95 -11.26 -10.01 -13.79
N ARG A 96 -10.12 -10.37 -13.20
CA ARG A 96 -9.08 -11.17 -13.88
C ARG A 96 -9.53 -12.61 -14.16
N TYR A 97 -10.57 -13.10 -13.47
CA TYR A 97 -11.16 -14.42 -13.79
C TYR A 97 -11.86 -14.42 -15.14
N GLY A 98 -12.42 -13.29 -15.58
CA GLY A 98 -12.93 -13.09 -16.94
C GLY A 98 -14.22 -13.85 -17.29
N GLN A 99 -14.74 -14.71 -16.40
CA GLN A 99 -15.95 -15.51 -16.62
C GLN A 99 -16.67 -15.79 -15.29
N ASP A 100 -18.00 -15.90 -15.36
CA ASP A 100 -18.84 -16.19 -14.21
C ASP A 100 -18.81 -17.68 -13.87
N VAL A 101 -19.01 -18.00 -12.59
CA VAL A 101 -19.07 -19.36 -12.07
C VAL A 101 -20.52 -19.81 -11.96
N LEU A 102 -20.88 -20.91 -12.61
CA LEU A 102 -22.21 -21.51 -12.49
C LEU A 102 -22.37 -22.18 -11.12
N ILE A 103 -23.51 -21.95 -10.47
CA ILE A 103 -23.82 -22.54 -9.17
C ILE A 103 -25.08 -23.40 -9.31
N PRO A 104 -25.01 -24.70 -9.09
CA PRO A 104 -26.23 -25.53 -8.99
C PRO A 104 -27.11 -25.03 -7.86
N LYS A 105 -28.43 -25.00 -8.06
CA LYS A 105 -29.39 -24.49 -7.04
C LYS A 105 -29.18 -25.13 -5.66
N ALA A 106 -28.88 -26.43 -5.62
CA ALA A 106 -28.61 -27.12 -4.37
C ALA A 106 -27.27 -26.73 -3.69
N ALA A 107 -26.38 -26.03 -4.42
CA ALA A 107 -25.05 -25.63 -3.97
C ALA A 107 -24.97 -24.13 -3.63
N THR A 108 -26.11 -23.43 -3.52
CA THR A 108 -26.16 -21.98 -3.19
C THR A 108 -26.01 -21.69 -1.69
N ALA A 109 -25.92 -22.73 -0.84
CA ALA A 109 -25.93 -22.58 0.62
C ALA A 109 -27.10 -21.72 1.15
N ASN A 110 -28.23 -21.72 0.45
CA ASN A 110 -29.43 -20.90 0.70
C ASN A 110 -29.15 -19.38 0.70
N ALA A 111 -28.09 -18.93 0.06
CA ALA A 111 -27.79 -17.52 -0.06
C ALA A 111 -28.83 -16.80 -0.91
N ALA A 112 -29.23 -15.61 -0.49
CA ALA A 112 -30.11 -14.75 -1.28
C ALA A 112 -29.37 -14.13 -2.46
N VAL A 113 -30.13 -13.80 -3.52
CA VAL A 113 -29.60 -13.06 -4.68
C VAL A 113 -29.02 -11.72 -4.24
N GLY A 114 -27.88 -11.35 -4.80
CA GLY A 114 -27.17 -10.10 -4.48
C GLY A 114 -26.12 -10.23 -3.38
N LYS A 115 -26.15 -11.29 -2.58
CA LYS A 115 -25.16 -11.50 -1.52
C LYS A 115 -23.75 -11.75 -2.08
N VAL A 116 -22.76 -11.26 -1.35
CA VAL A 116 -21.35 -11.60 -1.57
C VAL A 116 -21.09 -12.97 -0.97
N VAL A 117 -20.52 -13.87 -1.76
CA VAL A 117 -20.28 -15.26 -1.39
C VAL A 117 -18.87 -15.70 -1.73
N VAL A 118 -18.41 -16.71 -1.04
CA VAL A 118 -17.16 -17.41 -1.33
C VAL A 118 -17.50 -18.74 -1.99
N VAL A 119 -16.88 -19.03 -3.11
CA VAL A 119 -17.14 -20.19 -3.97
C VAL A 119 -15.91 -21.03 -4.13
N GLU A 120 -16.07 -22.35 -3.97
CA GLU A 120 -15.09 -23.33 -4.41
C GLU A 120 -15.53 -23.93 -5.75
N LEU A 121 -14.58 -24.09 -6.67
CA LEU A 121 -14.84 -24.74 -7.93
C LEU A 121 -14.99 -26.25 -7.73
N THR A 122 -16.09 -26.81 -8.26
CA THR A 122 -16.33 -28.26 -8.36
C THR A 122 -15.94 -28.80 -9.72
N GLU A 123 -16.14 -27.98 -10.76
CA GLU A 123 -15.71 -28.30 -12.13
C GLU A 123 -14.95 -27.07 -12.69
N PRO A 124 -13.71 -27.27 -13.17
CA PRO A 124 -12.94 -26.17 -13.76
C PRO A 124 -13.52 -25.77 -15.12
N PRO A 125 -13.18 -24.56 -15.61
CA PRO A 125 -13.59 -24.15 -16.96
C PRO A 125 -12.94 -25.07 -18.03
N ALA A 126 -13.65 -25.23 -19.11
CA ALA A 126 -13.21 -25.95 -20.30
C ALA A 126 -13.47 -25.10 -21.55
N LEU A 127 -12.86 -25.49 -22.67
CA LEU A 127 -12.97 -24.72 -23.93
C LEU A 127 -14.41 -24.40 -24.32
N TYR A 128 -15.37 -25.28 -23.98
CA TYR A 128 -16.81 -25.15 -24.26
C TYR A 128 -17.69 -25.27 -23.01
N GLY A 129 -17.11 -25.15 -21.81
CA GLY A 129 -17.83 -25.25 -20.54
C GLY A 129 -17.40 -24.15 -19.59
N GLN A 130 -18.39 -23.52 -18.94
CA GLN A 130 -18.12 -22.56 -17.87
C GLN A 130 -17.72 -23.30 -16.58
N PRO A 131 -16.97 -22.66 -15.70
CA PRO A 131 -16.64 -23.22 -14.39
C PRO A 131 -17.92 -23.43 -13.58
N VAL A 132 -17.98 -24.53 -12.83
CA VAL A 132 -19.06 -24.82 -11.89
C VAL A 132 -18.49 -24.80 -10.48
N GLY A 133 -19.23 -24.24 -9.54
CA GLY A 133 -18.79 -24.14 -8.15
C GLY A 133 -19.90 -24.37 -7.14
N ARG A 134 -19.52 -24.36 -5.88
CA ARG A 134 -20.44 -24.35 -4.73
C ARG A 134 -20.12 -23.19 -3.80
N VAL A 135 -21.16 -22.60 -3.23
CA VAL A 135 -21.00 -21.58 -2.18
C VAL A 135 -20.55 -22.30 -0.89
N VAL A 136 -19.45 -21.86 -0.32
CA VAL A 136 -18.90 -22.39 0.94
C VAL A 136 -19.10 -21.42 2.10
N GLU A 137 -19.21 -20.11 1.81
CA GLU A 137 -19.43 -19.09 2.82
C GLU A 137 -20.29 -17.97 2.24
N VAL A 138 -21.20 -17.41 3.06
CA VAL A 138 -22.02 -16.23 2.71
C VAL A 138 -21.53 -15.07 3.57
N LEU A 139 -20.97 -14.03 2.93
CA LEU A 139 -20.35 -12.90 3.64
C LEU A 139 -21.37 -11.83 4.04
N GLY A 140 -22.38 -11.54 3.20
CA GLY A 140 -23.39 -10.53 3.48
C GLY A 140 -23.75 -9.69 2.25
N ASP A 141 -24.27 -8.48 2.48
CA ASP A 141 -24.55 -7.54 1.40
C ASP A 141 -23.31 -6.72 1.03
N VAL A 142 -23.23 -6.34 -0.24
CA VAL A 142 -22.10 -5.52 -0.73
C VAL A 142 -22.02 -4.15 -0.02
N ASP A 143 -23.15 -3.66 0.48
CA ASP A 143 -23.23 -2.38 1.16
C ASP A 143 -23.08 -2.49 2.70
N ASP A 144 -22.92 -3.72 3.22
CA ASP A 144 -22.63 -3.93 4.64
C ASP A 144 -21.31 -3.25 5.04
N ALA A 145 -21.27 -2.70 6.24
CA ALA A 145 -20.09 -2.02 6.76
C ALA A 145 -18.93 -3.01 6.96
N GLY A 146 -17.80 -2.78 6.28
CA GLY A 146 -16.61 -3.64 6.36
C GLY A 146 -16.58 -4.75 5.30
N MET A 147 -17.59 -4.86 4.44
CA MET A 147 -17.61 -5.84 3.35
C MET A 147 -16.40 -5.69 2.42
N GLU A 148 -15.97 -4.46 2.17
CA GLU A 148 -14.77 -4.15 1.40
C GLU A 148 -13.51 -4.82 1.98
N ILE A 149 -13.42 -4.90 3.31
CA ILE A 149 -12.30 -5.55 4.01
C ILE A 149 -12.41 -7.06 3.89
N GLU A 150 -13.61 -7.63 4.10
CA GLU A 150 -13.86 -9.07 3.96
C GLU A 150 -13.53 -9.58 2.56
N ILE A 151 -13.90 -8.81 1.53
CA ILE A 151 -13.55 -9.09 0.14
C ILE A 151 -12.04 -9.03 -0.07
N ALA A 152 -11.39 -7.95 0.36
CA ALA A 152 -9.95 -7.75 0.14
C ALA A 152 -9.12 -8.82 0.86
N VAL A 153 -9.45 -9.14 2.10
CA VAL A 153 -8.76 -10.16 2.89
C VAL A 153 -8.72 -11.50 2.17
N ARG A 154 -9.86 -11.95 1.64
CA ARG A 154 -9.95 -13.23 0.91
C ARG A 154 -9.35 -13.14 -0.49
N LYS A 155 -9.59 -12.04 -1.22
CA LYS A 155 -9.03 -11.78 -2.55
C LYS A 155 -7.50 -11.83 -2.58
N TYR A 156 -6.86 -11.23 -1.57
CA TYR A 156 -5.41 -11.19 -1.46
C TYR A 156 -4.85 -12.34 -0.61
N GLY A 157 -5.70 -13.20 -0.06
CA GLY A 157 -5.29 -14.31 0.80
C GLY A 157 -4.56 -13.83 2.06
N VAL A 158 -5.03 -12.75 2.68
CA VAL A 158 -4.48 -12.25 3.95
C VAL A 158 -4.91 -13.19 5.07
N PRO A 159 -3.96 -13.78 5.85
CA PRO A 159 -4.31 -14.59 7.01
C PRO A 159 -5.00 -13.73 8.07
N HIS A 160 -6.28 -13.96 8.32
CA HIS A 160 -7.10 -13.12 9.20
C HIS A 160 -7.57 -13.84 10.48
N GLU A 161 -7.49 -15.15 10.50
CA GLU A 161 -7.79 -15.97 11.67
C GLU A 161 -6.50 -16.54 12.26
N PHE A 162 -6.38 -16.59 13.57
CA PHE A 162 -5.29 -17.26 14.25
C PHE A 162 -5.60 -18.75 14.40
N SER A 163 -4.57 -19.58 14.34
CA SER A 163 -4.70 -20.99 14.61
C SER A 163 -5.18 -21.25 16.05
N THR A 164 -5.95 -22.30 16.26
CA THR A 164 -6.41 -22.69 17.60
C THR A 164 -5.23 -22.87 18.57
N ALA A 165 -4.11 -23.39 18.09
CA ALA A 165 -2.90 -23.58 18.89
C ALA A 165 -2.29 -22.24 19.33
N ALA A 166 -2.23 -21.25 18.44
CA ALA A 166 -1.75 -19.90 18.78
C ALA A 166 -2.67 -19.19 19.79
N LEU A 167 -3.99 -19.32 19.61
CA LEU A 167 -4.97 -18.76 20.54
C LEU A 167 -4.88 -19.42 21.95
N LEU A 168 -4.69 -20.74 22.02
CA LEU A 168 -4.50 -21.44 23.29
C LEU A 168 -3.19 -21.01 23.96
N GLN A 169 -2.10 -20.87 23.21
CA GLN A 169 -0.85 -20.37 23.74
C GLN A 169 -1.00 -18.95 24.27
N ALA A 170 -1.64 -18.04 23.51
CA ALA A 170 -1.89 -16.66 23.91
C ALA A 170 -2.71 -16.60 25.19
N LYS A 171 -3.76 -17.43 25.31
CA LYS A 171 -4.60 -17.51 26.52
C LYS A 171 -3.79 -17.93 27.76
N GLY A 172 -2.77 -18.78 27.58
CA GLY A 172 -1.90 -19.26 28.66
C GLY A 172 -0.87 -18.23 29.14
N LEU A 173 -0.64 -17.13 28.39
CA LEU A 173 0.28 -16.07 28.80
C LEU A 173 -0.28 -15.24 29.96
N PRO A 174 0.59 -14.70 30.84
CA PRO A 174 0.16 -13.82 31.93
C PRO A 174 -0.38 -12.49 31.41
N ASP A 175 -1.13 -11.77 32.22
CA ASP A 175 -1.64 -10.43 31.87
C ASP A 175 -0.67 -9.30 32.24
N LYS A 176 0.39 -9.62 33.00
CA LYS A 176 1.41 -8.68 33.48
C LYS A 176 2.79 -9.33 33.50
N VAL A 177 3.82 -8.49 33.53
CA VAL A 177 5.23 -8.92 33.66
C VAL A 177 5.40 -9.64 35.01
N LEU A 178 5.98 -10.85 34.96
CA LEU A 178 6.24 -11.64 36.16
C LEU A 178 7.62 -11.32 36.74
N ALA A 179 7.81 -11.53 38.03
CA ALA A 179 9.07 -11.30 38.70
C ALA A 179 10.24 -12.10 38.10
N LYS A 180 9.95 -13.33 37.60
CA LYS A 180 10.94 -14.16 36.91
C LYS A 180 11.45 -13.54 35.59
N ASP A 181 10.57 -12.79 34.89
CA ASP A 181 10.86 -12.20 33.58
C ASP A 181 11.76 -10.95 33.71
N LYS A 182 11.82 -10.36 34.89
CA LYS A 182 12.68 -9.21 35.22
C LYS A 182 14.13 -9.60 35.51
N LYS A 183 14.37 -10.88 35.81
CA LYS A 183 15.70 -11.35 36.22
C LYS A 183 16.73 -11.16 35.09
N GLY A 184 17.84 -10.48 35.42
CA GLY A 184 18.93 -10.23 34.46
C GLY A 184 18.65 -9.08 33.48
N ARG A 185 17.60 -8.29 33.70
CA ARG A 185 17.28 -7.09 32.93
C ARG A 185 17.70 -5.83 33.68
N VAL A 186 18.00 -4.79 32.92
CA VAL A 186 18.23 -3.46 33.49
C VAL A 186 16.90 -2.86 33.93
N ASP A 187 16.85 -2.32 35.14
CA ASP A 187 15.66 -1.62 35.62
C ASP A 187 15.70 -0.16 35.15
N LEU A 188 14.72 0.23 34.35
CA LEU A 188 14.52 1.58 33.84
C LEU A 188 13.16 2.16 34.28
N THR A 189 12.55 1.60 35.33
CA THR A 189 11.22 2.03 35.78
C THR A 189 11.23 3.47 36.31
N ASP A 190 12.35 3.95 36.79
CA ASP A 190 12.54 5.34 37.26
C ASP A 190 12.90 6.33 36.14
N ILE A 191 13.25 5.83 34.96
CA ILE A 191 13.55 6.67 33.80
C ILE A 191 12.25 7.12 33.16
N PRO A 192 12.02 8.42 32.97
CA PRO A 192 10.75 8.93 32.44
C PRO A 192 10.59 8.71 30.93
N LEU A 193 10.58 7.44 30.53
CA LEU A 193 10.25 6.99 29.19
C LEU A 193 8.79 7.29 28.88
N VAL A 194 8.51 7.73 27.65
CA VAL A 194 7.17 8.07 27.16
C VAL A 194 6.92 7.44 25.80
N THR A 195 5.66 7.10 25.53
CA THR A 195 5.21 6.70 24.19
C THR A 195 4.57 7.89 23.47
N ILE A 196 4.83 8.04 22.15
CA ILE A 196 4.27 9.11 21.31
C ILE A 196 3.76 8.48 20.02
N ASP A 197 2.44 8.44 19.84
CA ASP A 197 1.83 7.75 18.71
C ASP A 197 0.51 8.43 18.27
N GLY A 198 -0.19 7.87 17.27
CA GLY A 198 -1.50 8.33 16.84
C GLY A 198 -2.58 8.19 17.92
N GLU A 199 -3.66 8.94 17.76
CA GLU A 199 -4.78 8.96 18.73
C GLU A 199 -5.41 7.58 18.90
N ASP A 200 -5.52 6.81 17.82
CA ASP A 200 -6.19 5.50 17.76
C ASP A 200 -5.25 4.31 18.01
N ALA A 201 -3.94 4.55 18.18
CA ALA A 201 -2.95 3.51 18.39
C ALA A 201 -3.19 2.78 19.73
N ARG A 202 -3.02 1.44 19.71
CA ARG A 202 -3.13 0.54 20.87
C ARG A 202 -1.91 -0.37 21.05
N ASP A 203 -1.12 -0.52 20.01
CA ASP A 203 0.06 -1.39 19.89
C ASP A 203 1.33 -0.54 19.90
N PHE A 204 1.68 -0.03 21.11
CA PHE A 204 2.86 0.83 21.28
C PHE A 204 4.12 0.00 21.22
N ASP A 205 4.82 0.04 20.10
CA ASP A 205 6.09 -0.66 19.87
C ASP A 205 7.26 0.04 20.58
N ASP A 206 7.25 1.38 20.70
CA ASP A 206 8.38 2.19 21.11
C ASP A 206 8.07 3.19 22.23
N ALA A 207 9.08 3.41 23.06
CA ALA A 207 9.11 4.50 24.04
C ALA A 207 10.49 5.17 23.97
N VAL A 208 10.51 6.48 24.22
CA VAL A 208 11.69 7.31 24.06
C VAL A 208 12.00 8.14 25.30
N TYR A 209 13.29 8.37 25.51
CA TYR A 209 13.80 9.29 26.54
C TYR A 209 15.06 9.95 26.02
N CYS A 210 15.23 11.24 26.29
CA CYS A 210 16.43 11.99 25.89
C CYS A 210 16.90 12.93 26.99
N GLU A 211 18.21 12.91 27.23
CA GLU A 211 18.89 13.78 28.18
C GLU A 211 20.15 14.40 27.59
N PRO A 212 20.58 15.59 28.05
CA PRO A 212 21.84 16.16 27.63
C PRO A 212 23.03 15.27 28.07
N ALA A 213 23.97 15.07 27.17
CA ALA A 213 25.17 14.31 27.45
C ALA A 213 26.42 15.03 26.91
N LYS A 214 27.61 14.65 27.39
CA LYS A 214 28.86 15.09 26.83
C LYS A 214 29.47 14.00 25.96
N VAL A 215 29.77 14.33 24.70
CA VAL A 215 30.51 13.46 23.80
C VAL A 215 31.95 14.03 23.70
N GLY A 216 32.87 13.43 24.45
CA GLY A 216 34.16 14.01 24.69
C GLY A 216 34.04 15.34 25.44
N ARG A 217 34.48 16.46 24.82
CA ARG A 217 34.36 17.82 25.40
C ARG A 217 33.17 18.62 24.85
N ALA A 218 32.43 18.07 23.87
CA ALA A 218 31.34 18.75 23.20
C ALA A 218 29.98 18.41 23.81
N LYS A 219 28.99 19.27 23.59
CA LYS A 219 27.55 19.00 23.89
C LYS A 219 27.07 17.88 22.97
N GLY A 220 26.23 17.05 23.48
CA GLY A 220 25.51 16.02 22.76
C GLY A 220 24.31 15.56 23.58
N TRP A 221 23.72 14.44 23.21
CA TRP A 221 22.55 13.87 23.87
C TRP A 221 22.75 12.36 24.04
N ARG A 222 22.17 11.85 25.12
CA ARG A 222 21.90 10.42 25.28
C ARG A 222 20.44 10.18 24.94
N LEU A 223 20.19 9.35 23.92
CA LEU A 223 18.87 8.97 23.46
C LEU A 223 18.66 7.49 23.76
N LEU A 224 17.62 7.18 24.53
CA LEU A 224 17.15 5.83 24.76
C LEU A 224 15.94 5.57 23.87
N VAL A 225 16.01 4.52 23.07
CA VAL A 225 14.89 3.98 22.29
C VAL A 225 14.61 2.59 22.85
N ALA A 226 13.50 2.47 23.59
CA ALA A 226 13.06 1.23 24.20
C ALA A 226 11.97 0.61 23.33
N ILE A 227 12.21 -0.60 22.82
CA ILE A 227 11.29 -1.32 21.92
C ILE A 227 10.71 -2.53 22.64
N ALA A 228 9.43 -2.77 22.48
CA ALA A 228 8.71 -3.91 23.04
C ALA A 228 9.45 -5.24 22.83
N ASP A 229 9.73 -5.98 23.88
CA ASP A 229 10.46 -7.24 23.81
C ASP A 229 9.54 -8.42 23.46
N VAL A 230 8.97 -8.40 22.26
CA VAL A 230 8.08 -9.44 21.73
C VAL A 230 8.76 -10.81 21.76
N SER A 231 10.06 -10.85 21.45
CA SER A 231 10.85 -12.08 21.37
C SER A 231 11.01 -12.81 22.73
N HIS A 232 10.59 -12.20 23.82
CA HIS A 232 10.52 -12.87 25.14
C HIS A 232 9.27 -13.76 25.25
N TYR A 233 8.15 -13.33 24.70
CA TYR A 233 6.86 -14.02 24.77
C TYR A 233 6.58 -14.93 23.57
N VAL A 234 7.13 -14.57 22.42
CA VAL A 234 7.00 -15.31 21.16
C VAL A 234 8.28 -16.13 20.92
N GLU A 235 8.30 -17.31 21.48
CA GLU A 235 9.44 -18.23 21.34
C GLU A 235 9.53 -18.75 19.90
N THR A 236 10.76 -18.94 19.41
CA THR A 236 11.03 -19.47 18.07
C THR A 236 10.39 -20.82 17.86
N GLY A 237 9.58 -20.97 16.79
CA GLY A 237 8.89 -22.20 16.43
C GLY A 237 7.62 -22.48 17.25
N SER A 238 7.22 -21.58 18.18
CA SER A 238 5.96 -21.71 18.89
C SER A 238 4.75 -21.49 17.96
N PRO A 239 3.53 -21.95 18.32
CA PRO A 239 2.34 -21.74 17.51
C PRO A 239 2.11 -20.27 17.13
N ILE A 240 2.32 -19.33 18.08
CA ILE A 240 2.22 -17.88 17.80
C ILE A 240 3.30 -17.45 16.81
N ASP A 241 4.51 -17.97 16.89
CA ASP A 241 5.60 -17.65 15.97
C ASP A 241 5.31 -18.13 14.55
N VAL A 242 4.74 -19.30 14.40
CA VAL A 242 4.34 -19.87 13.10
C VAL A 242 3.27 -18.98 12.44
N ASP A 243 2.23 -18.62 13.19
CA ASP A 243 1.17 -17.73 12.69
C ASP A 243 1.72 -16.33 12.36
N ALA A 244 2.62 -15.80 13.21
CA ALA A 244 3.25 -14.50 13.00
C ALA A 244 4.14 -14.49 11.75
N TYR A 245 4.86 -15.58 11.47
CA TYR A 245 5.65 -15.75 10.25
C TYR A 245 4.75 -15.78 9.01
N ASP A 246 3.68 -16.57 9.01
CA ASP A 246 2.75 -16.66 7.88
C ASP A 246 2.14 -15.30 7.54
N ARG A 247 1.78 -14.52 8.55
CA ARG A 247 1.29 -13.14 8.41
C ARG A 247 2.39 -12.17 7.98
N ALA A 248 3.58 -12.29 8.55
CA ALA A 248 4.80 -11.49 8.40
C ALA A 248 4.65 -9.99 8.73
N THR A 249 3.46 -9.42 8.66
CA THR A 249 3.15 -8.03 9.00
C THR A 249 1.69 -7.88 9.42
N SER A 250 1.40 -6.90 10.27
CA SER A 250 0.03 -6.44 10.48
C SER A 250 -0.48 -5.71 9.24
N VAL A 251 -1.79 -5.82 8.96
CA VAL A 251 -2.44 -5.13 7.84
C VAL A 251 -3.40 -4.08 8.38
N TYR A 252 -3.19 -2.83 7.97
CA TYR A 252 -3.96 -1.69 8.43
C TYR A 252 -4.97 -1.26 7.36
N PHE A 253 -6.25 -1.47 7.63
CA PHE A 253 -7.35 -0.93 6.85
C PHE A 253 -7.91 0.32 7.54
N PRO A 254 -8.61 1.20 6.83
CA PRO A 254 -9.13 2.45 7.41
C PRO A 254 -9.98 2.27 8.68
N ARG A 255 -10.57 1.09 8.89
CA ARG A 255 -11.49 0.81 9.99
C ARG A 255 -11.16 -0.42 10.82
N ARG A 256 -10.19 -1.22 10.38
CA ARG A 256 -9.85 -2.50 11.02
C ARG A 256 -8.37 -2.79 10.84
N VAL A 257 -7.75 -3.29 11.89
CA VAL A 257 -6.40 -3.85 11.82
C VAL A 257 -6.48 -5.38 11.88
N ILE A 258 -5.75 -6.05 10.99
CA ILE A 258 -5.49 -7.48 11.11
C ILE A 258 -4.08 -7.62 11.70
N PRO A 259 -3.96 -7.89 13.00
CA PRO A 259 -2.68 -7.86 13.68
C PRO A 259 -1.82 -9.07 13.34
N MET A 260 -0.49 -8.91 13.35
CA MET A 260 0.47 -10.01 13.23
C MET A 260 0.43 -10.96 14.42
N LEU A 261 0.19 -10.43 15.60
CA LEU A 261 0.14 -11.16 16.87
C LEU A 261 -1.27 -11.12 17.48
N PRO A 262 -1.68 -12.13 18.26
CA PRO A 262 -2.93 -12.06 19.02
C PRO A 262 -3.02 -10.79 19.88
N GLU A 263 -4.22 -10.20 19.99
CA GLU A 263 -4.44 -8.91 20.68
C GLU A 263 -3.97 -8.90 22.14
N LYS A 264 -4.01 -10.05 22.83
CA LYS A 264 -3.45 -10.20 24.16
C LYS A 264 -1.97 -9.81 24.23
N LEU A 265 -1.23 -10.03 23.15
CA LEU A 265 0.17 -9.60 23.00
C LEU A 265 0.27 -8.21 22.40
N SER A 266 -0.32 -7.99 21.22
CA SER A 266 -0.13 -6.75 20.46
C SER A 266 -0.66 -5.50 21.19
N ASN A 267 -1.84 -5.58 21.79
CA ASN A 267 -2.46 -4.47 22.52
C ASN A 267 -2.22 -4.55 24.05
N GLY A 268 -1.83 -5.74 24.53
CA GLY A 268 -1.71 -6.05 25.95
C GLY A 268 -0.28 -6.14 26.42
N LEU A 269 0.23 -7.39 26.54
CA LEU A 269 1.46 -7.70 27.25
C LEU A 269 2.73 -7.12 26.60
N CYS A 270 2.78 -7.02 25.27
CA CYS A 270 3.91 -6.44 24.54
C CYS A 270 3.78 -4.92 24.40
N SER A 271 2.57 -4.38 24.23
CA SER A 271 2.37 -2.93 24.06
C SER A 271 2.91 -2.16 25.26
N LEU A 272 3.73 -1.14 25.00
CA LEU A 272 4.33 -0.28 26.04
C LEU A 272 3.30 0.69 26.63
N ASN A 273 2.20 0.12 27.11
CA ASN A 273 1.09 0.87 27.72
C ASN A 273 1.57 1.73 28.90
N PRO A 274 0.96 2.92 29.10
CA PRO A 274 1.32 3.79 30.21
C PRO A 274 0.97 3.17 31.57
N GLU A 275 1.73 3.57 32.60
CA GLU A 275 1.51 3.24 34.01
C GLU A 275 1.56 1.74 34.37
N VAL A 276 2.24 0.95 33.51
CA VAL A 276 2.49 -0.47 33.78
C VAL A 276 3.90 -0.85 33.38
N GLU A 277 4.46 -1.82 34.09
CA GLU A 277 5.78 -2.38 33.74
C GLU A 277 5.69 -3.19 32.46
N ARG A 278 6.67 -2.99 31.57
CA ARG A 278 6.83 -3.74 30.31
C ARG A 278 8.26 -4.16 30.09
N LEU A 279 8.43 -5.29 29.41
CA LEU A 279 9.75 -5.73 28.96
C LEU A 279 10.09 -5.07 27.64
N CYS A 280 11.34 -4.59 27.56
CA CYS A 280 11.83 -3.96 26.35
C CYS A 280 13.26 -4.36 26.01
N MET A 281 13.64 -4.17 24.77
CA MET A 281 15.00 -4.14 24.27
C MET A 281 15.38 -2.69 24.01
N VAL A 282 16.42 -2.21 24.63
CA VAL A 282 16.83 -0.80 24.54
C VAL A 282 18.01 -0.65 23.61
N CYS A 283 17.90 0.32 22.70
CA CYS A 283 19.03 0.93 21.99
C CYS A 283 19.38 2.25 22.70
N ASP A 284 20.51 2.29 23.39
CA ASP A 284 20.99 3.43 24.15
C ASP A 284 22.15 4.08 23.39
N MET A 285 21.95 5.30 22.92
CA MET A 285 22.81 5.99 21.95
C MET A 285 23.37 7.29 22.50
N LEU A 286 24.63 7.59 22.17
CA LEU A 286 25.25 8.90 22.33
C LEU A 286 25.28 9.63 20.99
N ILE A 287 24.61 10.77 20.90
CA ILE A 287 24.49 11.59 19.69
C ILE A 287 25.32 12.86 19.87
N THR A 288 26.14 13.19 18.86
CA THR A 288 26.92 14.43 18.85
C THR A 288 26.05 15.65 18.52
N ALA A 289 26.56 16.86 18.78
CA ALA A 289 25.89 18.10 18.35
C ALA A 289 25.70 18.23 16.83
N LYS A 290 26.40 17.40 16.03
CA LYS A 290 26.22 17.31 14.58
C LYS A 290 25.18 16.28 14.15
N GLY A 291 24.56 15.53 15.09
CA GLY A 291 23.62 14.47 14.77
C GLY A 291 24.26 13.14 14.36
N GLU A 292 25.56 12.96 14.64
CA GLU A 292 26.25 11.70 14.39
C GLU A 292 26.11 10.77 15.59
N ILE A 293 25.89 9.49 15.38
CA ILE A 293 25.88 8.48 16.43
C ILE A 293 27.32 8.16 16.78
N HIS A 294 27.78 8.57 17.98
CA HIS A 294 29.12 8.38 18.44
C HIS A 294 29.36 6.99 19.04
N ALA A 295 28.40 6.49 19.80
CA ALA A 295 28.44 5.18 20.44
C ALA A 295 26.99 4.71 20.70
N TYR A 296 26.82 3.40 20.79
CA TYR A 296 25.55 2.80 21.16
C TYR A 296 25.77 1.45 21.88
N GLN A 297 24.75 1.01 22.59
CA GLN A 297 24.69 -0.31 23.20
C GLN A 297 23.26 -0.85 23.19
N PHE A 298 23.12 -2.18 23.19
CA PHE A 298 21.85 -2.87 23.34
C PHE A 298 21.81 -3.63 24.67
N TYR A 299 20.67 -3.62 25.33
CA TYR A 299 20.42 -4.45 26.52
C TYR A 299 18.92 -4.68 26.74
N PRO A 300 18.54 -5.86 27.30
CA PRO A 300 17.16 -6.09 27.73
C PRO A 300 16.87 -5.32 29.02
N ALA A 301 15.70 -4.71 29.12
CA ALA A 301 15.30 -3.92 30.28
C ALA A 301 13.85 -4.16 30.69
N VAL A 302 13.53 -3.67 31.89
CA VAL A 302 12.15 -3.45 32.34
C VAL A 302 11.92 -1.95 32.39
N MET A 303 10.87 -1.49 31.80
CA MET A 303 10.50 -0.09 31.78
C MET A 303 9.09 0.16 32.31
N PHE A 304 8.82 1.40 32.64
CA PHE A 304 7.50 1.93 32.98
C PHE A 304 7.27 3.16 32.10
N SER A 305 6.19 3.16 31.30
CA SER A 305 5.85 4.34 30.50
C SER A 305 5.16 5.37 31.39
N HIS A 306 5.81 6.50 31.63
CA HIS A 306 5.30 7.55 32.52
C HIS A 306 4.17 8.37 31.89
N ALA A 307 4.06 8.38 30.58
CA ALA A 307 2.95 9.01 29.86
C ALA A 307 2.82 8.46 28.44
N ARG A 308 1.57 8.38 27.99
CA ARG A 308 1.23 8.27 26.59
C ARG A 308 0.91 9.67 26.05
N PHE A 309 1.57 10.04 24.94
CA PHE A 309 1.28 11.26 24.19
C PHE A 309 0.73 10.91 22.81
N THR A 310 -0.01 11.87 22.24
CA THR A 310 -0.32 11.85 20.81
C THR A 310 0.61 12.78 20.04
N TYR A 311 0.77 12.53 18.72
CA TYR A 311 1.56 13.44 17.87
C TYR A 311 1.01 14.87 17.89
N THR A 312 -0.31 15.02 17.95
CA THR A 312 -0.98 16.33 18.02
C THR A 312 -0.62 17.05 19.32
N GLU A 313 -0.67 16.33 20.44
CA GLU A 313 -0.36 16.88 21.76
C GLU A 313 1.11 17.33 21.85
N VAL A 314 2.05 16.47 21.41
CA VAL A 314 3.49 16.82 21.42
C VAL A 314 3.76 18.01 20.52
N ALA A 315 3.16 18.06 19.33
CA ALA A 315 3.33 19.20 18.44
C ALA A 315 2.81 20.50 19.07
N ALA A 316 1.69 20.49 19.77
CA ALA A 316 1.16 21.63 20.51
C ALA A 316 2.09 22.07 21.66
N ILE A 317 2.68 21.11 22.40
CA ILE A 317 3.65 21.38 23.47
C ILE A 317 4.93 22.02 22.90
N LEU A 318 5.46 21.50 21.80
CA LEU A 318 6.66 22.01 21.17
C LEU A 318 6.43 23.42 20.57
N ALA A 319 5.25 23.69 20.03
CA ALA A 319 4.89 25.01 19.52
C ALA A 319 4.72 26.04 20.64
N ASN A 320 4.19 25.65 21.79
CA ASN A 320 3.99 26.54 22.95
C ASN A 320 4.26 25.80 24.26
N THR A 321 5.50 25.91 24.74
CA THR A 321 5.97 25.27 25.98
C THR A 321 5.30 25.80 27.26
N ARG A 322 4.54 26.88 27.18
CA ARG A 322 3.73 27.47 28.28
C ARG A 322 2.23 27.35 27.99
N GLY A 323 1.87 26.60 26.97
CA GLY A 323 0.50 26.40 26.55
C GLY A 323 -0.31 25.49 27.48
N PRO A 324 -1.62 25.36 27.21
CA PRO A 324 -2.54 24.58 28.03
C PRO A 324 -2.15 23.10 28.11
N GLU A 325 -1.61 22.52 27.03
CA GLU A 325 -1.21 21.10 27.00
C GLU A 325 -0.01 20.82 27.92
N ALA A 326 1.02 21.67 27.88
CA ALA A 326 2.16 21.58 28.80
C ALA A 326 1.74 21.77 30.26
N ALA A 327 0.86 22.75 30.52
CA ALA A 327 0.31 23.02 31.85
C ALA A 327 -0.51 21.83 32.38
N ARG A 328 -1.34 21.21 31.53
CA ARG A 328 -2.15 20.04 31.89
C ARG A 328 -1.28 18.86 32.31
N ARG A 329 -0.23 18.55 31.58
CA ARG A 329 0.70 17.46 31.91
C ARG A 329 1.46 17.71 33.19
N LYS A 330 1.92 18.94 33.41
CA LYS A 330 2.60 19.32 34.65
C LYS A 330 1.66 19.22 35.86
N ALA A 331 0.41 19.65 35.71
CA ALA A 331 -0.61 19.53 36.76
C ALA A 331 -0.96 18.06 37.10
N GLY A 332 -0.82 17.14 36.13
CA GLY A 332 -0.94 15.70 36.31
C GLY A 332 0.22 15.04 37.05
N GLY A 333 1.20 15.79 37.51
CA GLY A 333 2.31 15.29 38.34
C GLY A 333 3.55 14.84 37.57
N PHE A 334 3.52 14.91 36.22
CA PHE A 334 4.68 14.56 35.36
C PHE A 334 5.13 15.74 34.52
N ASP A 335 6.30 16.32 34.88
CA ASP A 335 6.93 17.39 34.09
C ASP A 335 7.78 16.78 32.95
N CYS A 336 7.14 16.49 31.82
CA CYS A 336 7.79 15.92 30.62
C CYS A 336 8.54 16.94 29.77
N LEU A 337 8.32 18.23 30.00
CA LEU A 337 8.80 19.29 29.12
C LEU A 337 10.33 19.29 28.91
N PRO A 338 11.18 19.15 29.96
CA PRO A 338 12.62 19.11 29.76
C PRO A 338 13.07 17.98 28.84
N HIS A 339 12.45 16.80 28.94
CA HIS A 339 12.80 15.63 28.17
C HIS A 339 12.34 15.75 26.72
N LEU A 340 11.14 16.30 26.49
CA LEU A 340 10.63 16.58 25.12
C LEU A 340 11.49 17.65 24.43
N MET A 341 11.95 18.68 25.16
CA MET A 341 12.83 19.70 24.58
C MET A 341 14.20 19.13 24.21
N ASN A 342 14.81 18.30 25.07
CA ASN A 342 16.07 17.62 24.75
C ASN A 342 15.91 16.70 23.53
N LEU A 343 14.79 15.97 23.47
CA LEU A 343 14.47 15.09 22.33
C LEU A 343 14.29 15.90 21.04
N HIS A 344 13.65 17.05 21.13
CA HIS A 344 13.50 17.96 19.98
C HIS A 344 14.84 18.54 19.51
N GLU A 345 15.72 18.96 20.43
CA GLU A 345 17.06 19.42 20.06
C GLU A 345 17.90 18.29 19.41
N ALA A 346 17.84 17.07 19.93
CA ALA A 346 18.52 15.91 19.35
C ALA A 346 17.95 15.59 17.95
N TYR A 347 16.64 15.66 17.78
CA TYR A 347 15.98 15.52 16.48
C TYR A 347 16.48 16.55 15.47
N GLN A 348 16.59 17.82 15.85
CA GLN A 348 17.10 18.87 14.95
C GLN A 348 18.53 18.58 14.47
N ALA A 349 19.37 18.04 15.35
CA ALA A 349 20.72 17.62 14.98
C ALA A 349 20.70 16.43 14.02
N LEU A 350 19.85 15.40 14.26
CA LEU A 350 19.69 14.24 13.39
C LEU A 350 19.16 14.66 12.01
N LEU A 351 18.18 15.55 11.96
CA LEU A 351 17.63 16.07 10.71
C LEU A 351 18.68 16.82 9.86
N LYS A 352 19.53 17.59 10.51
CA LYS A 352 20.64 18.25 9.85
C LYS A 352 21.64 17.22 9.27
N ALA A 353 22.00 16.20 10.04
CA ALA A 353 22.87 15.13 9.57
C ALA A 353 22.24 14.34 8.41
N ARG A 354 20.90 14.15 8.42
CA ARG A 354 20.14 13.56 7.31
C ARG A 354 20.31 14.37 6.02
N ALA A 355 20.19 15.69 6.11
CA ALA A 355 20.35 16.57 4.96
C ALA A 355 21.81 16.55 4.44
N GLU A 356 22.81 16.59 5.33
CA GLU A 356 24.24 16.55 4.97
C GLU A 356 24.63 15.20 4.34
N ARG A 357 24.02 14.09 4.75
CA ARG A 357 24.23 12.74 4.19
C ARG A 357 23.66 12.61 2.78
N GLY A 358 22.76 13.50 2.38
CA GLY A 358 22.12 13.46 1.05
C GLY A 358 20.90 12.56 0.98
N ALA A 359 20.22 12.29 2.10
CA ALA A 359 18.97 11.56 2.11
C ALA A 359 17.90 12.31 1.30
N VAL A 360 17.16 11.59 0.51
CA VAL A 360 16.11 12.18 -0.33
C VAL A 360 14.83 12.29 0.50
N ASP A 361 14.33 13.50 0.66
CA ASP A 361 13.05 13.75 1.33
C ASP A 361 12.00 14.16 0.29
N PHE A 362 11.02 13.29 0.10
CA PHE A 362 9.90 13.56 -0.78
C PHE A 362 8.67 13.84 0.07
N GLU A 363 8.17 15.05 -0.01
CA GLU A 363 6.88 15.39 0.59
C GLU A 363 5.76 14.78 -0.28
N THR A 364 5.22 13.65 0.17
CA THR A 364 4.02 13.04 -0.40
C THR A 364 2.83 13.33 0.51
N THR A 365 1.72 13.76 -0.09
CA THR A 365 0.47 13.94 0.64
C THR A 365 -0.20 12.59 0.82
N GLU A 366 -0.12 12.02 2.01
CA GLU A 366 -0.95 10.88 2.40
C GLU A 366 -2.35 11.36 2.75
N THR A 367 -3.37 10.55 2.49
CA THR A 367 -4.75 10.88 2.85
C THR A 367 -5.26 9.94 3.93
N GLN A 368 -6.07 10.48 4.83
CA GLN A 368 -6.80 9.72 5.84
C GLN A 368 -8.29 9.74 5.50
N ILE A 369 -8.89 8.56 5.46
CA ILE A 369 -10.33 8.41 5.27
C ILE A 369 -10.97 8.40 6.68
N ILE A 370 -11.83 9.37 6.93
CA ILE A 370 -12.61 9.46 8.16
C ILE A 370 -14.00 8.94 7.86
N CYS A 371 -14.42 7.91 8.60
CA CYS A 371 -15.74 7.29 8.47
C CYS A 371 -16.63 7.67 9.65
N ASP A 372 -17.93 7.74 9.40
CA ASP A 372 -18.97 7.87 10.43
C ASP A 372 -19.20 6.53 11.17
N GLU A 373 -20.11 6.53 12.16
CA GLU A 373 -20.47 5.34 12.94
C GLU A 373 -21.07 4.21 12.08
N SER A 374 -21.71 4.56 10.95
CA SER A 374 -22.26 3.60 9.99
C SER A 374 -21.22 3.03 9.03
N GLY A 375 -19.99 3.55 9.07
CA GLY A 375 -18.89 3.16 8.21
C GLY A 375 -18.88 3.78 6.82
N ARG A 376 -19.67 4.82 6.61
CA ARG A 376 -19.62 5.63 5.39
C ARG A 376 -18.50 6.66 5.53
N ILE A 377 -17.88 7.02 4.42
CA ILE A 377 -16.92 8.11 4.42
C ILE A 377 -17.63 9.42 4.75
N GLU A 378 -17.22 10.05 5.85
CA GLU A 378 -17.61 11.41 6.19
C GLU A 378 -16.77 12.41 5.40
N LYS A 379 -15.44 12.23 5.41
CA LYS A 379 -14.49 13.08 4.69
C LYS A 379 -13.17 12.38 4.44
N ILE A 380 -12.45 12.87 3.42
CA ILE A 380 -11.08 12.47 3.12
C ILE A 380 -10.20 13.70 3.36
N VAL A 381 -9.23 13.59 4.26
CA VAL A 381 -8.37 14.69 4.66
C VAL A 381 -6.90 14.36 4.40
N PRO A 382 -6.05 15.36 4.09
CA PRO A 382 -4.61 15.13 4.03
C PRO A 382 -4.07 14.85 5.44
N ARG A 383 -3.22 13.86 5.57
CA ARG A 383 -2.48 13.58 6.80
C ARG A 383 -1.31 14.54 6.90
N THR A 384 -1.39 15.49 7.80
CA THR A 384 -0.32 16.47 8.00
C THR A 384 0.76 15.89 8.89
N ARG A 385 1.98 15.76 8.38
CA ARG A 385 3.16 15.42 9.18
C ARG A 385 3.65 16.67 9.92
N ASN A 386 3.71 16.60 11.24
CA ASN A 386 4.26 17.65 12.10
C ASN A 386 5.63 17.23 12.68
N ASP A 387 6.28 18.11 13.44
CA ASP A 387 7.59 17.83 14.03
C ASP A 387 7.59 16.66 15.02
N ALA A 388 6.46 16.37 15.69
CA ALA A 388 6.36 15.21 16.57
C ALA A 388 6.47 13.88 15.79
N HIS A 389 5.89 13.79 14.60
CA HIS A 389 6.06 12.62 13.71
C HIS A 389 7.52 12.46 13.29
N ARG A 390 8.16 13.55 12.85
CA ARG A 390 9.55 13.54 12.39
C ARG A 390 10.53 13.21 13.51
N LEU A 391 10.26 13.67 14.72
CA LEU A 391 11.06 13.42 15.92
C LEU A 391 11.11 11.93 16.24
N ILE A 392 9.97 11.24 16.23
CA ILE A 392 9.90 9.79 16.42
C ILE A 392 10.55 9.06 15.24
N GLU A 393 10.24 9.48 14.00
CA GLU A 393 10.87 8.90 12.80
C GLU A 393 12.39 8.93 12.86
N GLU A 394 13.02 10.06 13.18
CA GLU A 394 14.49 10.17 13.27
C GLU A 394 15.05 9.34 14.43
N SER A 395 14.36 9.25 15.56
CA SER A 395 14.76 8.40 16.69
C SER A 395 14.74 6.92 16.29
N MET A 396 13.71 6.48 15.57
CA MET A 396 13.58 5.11 15.06
C MET A 396 14.62 4.81 13.97
N LEU A 397 14.88 5.75 13.07
CA LEU A 397 15.93 5.62 12.05
C LEU A 397 17.31 5.43 12.72
N ALA A 398 17.62 6.21 13.76
CA ALA A 398 18.88 6.07 14.49
C ALA A 398 19.02 4.68 15.13
N ALA A 399 17.98 4.18 15.81
CA ALA A 399 18.00 2.85 16.41
C ALA A 399 18.11 1.72 15.36
N ASN A 400 17.45 1.86 14.22
CA ASN A 400 17.52 0.91 13.11
C ASN A 400 18.93 0.85 12.50
N VAL A 401 19.60 1.98 12.35
CA VAL A 401 21.00 2.06 11.87
C VAL A 401 21.94 1.39 12.84
N CYS A 402 21.83 1.67 14.15
CA CYS A 402 22.59 1.00 15.19
C CYS A 402 22.42 -0.51 15.16
N SER A 403 21.17 -0.97 14.94
CA SER A 403 20.86 -2.40 14.85
C SER A 403 21.52 -3.06 13.63
N ALA A 404 21.50 -2.38 12.48
CA ALA A 404 22.16 -2.88 11.27
C ALA A 404 23.68 -2.98 11.46
N ASP A 405 24.29 -1.96 12.04
CA ASP A 405 25.72 -1.93 12.34
C ASP A 405 26.11 -3.01 13.38
N PHE A 406 25.32 -3.19 14.44
CA PHE A 406 25.54 -4.22 15.45
C PHE A 406 25.53 -5.64 14.88
N ILE A 407 24.57 -5.94 13.97
CA ILE A 407 24.52 -7.22 13.26
C ILE A 407 25.74 -7.38 12.36
N ALA A 408 26.10 -6.35 11.59
CA ALA A 408 27.26 -6.40 10.70
C ALA A 408 28.58 -6.64 11.44
N GLN A 409 28.80 -5.94 12.57
CA GLN A 409 30.00 -6.11 13.41
C GLN A 409 30.08 -7.50 14.05
N SER A 410 28.92 -8.08 14.44
CA SER A 410 28.88 -9.39 15.07
C SER A 410 29.12 -10.54 14.08
N LYS A 411 29.14 -10.27 12.78
CA LYS A 411 29.21 -11.27 11.69
C LYS A 411 28.12 -12.34 11.79
N HIS A 412 26.99 -11.98 12.39
CA HIS A 412 25.81 -12.83 12.47
C HIS A 412 24.96 -12.64 11.22
N SER A 413 24.32 -13.71 10.75
CA SER A 413 23.31 -13.59 9.69
C SER A 413 22.07 -12.88 10.23
N GLY A 414 21.47 -12.00 9.44
CA GLY A 414 20.26 -11.26 9.80
C GLY A 414 19.67 -10.62 8.56
N LEU A 415 18.49 -10.01 8.70
CA LEU A 415 17.85 -9.28 7.60
C LEU A 415 18.23 -7.80 7.62
N TYR A 416 18.60 -7.30 6.47
CA TYR A 416 18.72 -5.87 6.19
C TYR A 416 17.50 -5.39 5.41
N ARG A 417 17.14 -4.14 5.58
CA ARG A 417 16.16 -3.43 4.73
C ARG A 417 16.93 -2.69 3.66
N VAL A 418 16.94 -3.25 2.47
CA VAL A 418 17.73 -2.76 1.35
C VAL A 418 16.86 -1.98 0.38
N HIS A 419 17.34 -0.83 -0.05
CA HIS A 419 16.72 0.00 -1.07
C HIS A 419 17.75 0.38 -2.12
N GLU A 420 17.62 -0.16 -3.32
CA GLU A 420 18.56 0.10 -4.39
C GLU A 420 18.15 1.32 -5.21
N GLY A 421 19.13 1.99 -5.81
CA GLY A 421 18.92 3.08 -6.76
C GLY A 421 18.25 2.59 -8.06
N PRO A 422 18.11 3.47 -9.06
CA PRO A 422 17.45 3.13 -10.32
C PRO A 422 18.19 2.02 -11.09
N THR A 423 17.41 1.16 -11.77
CA THR A 423 17.97 0.24 -12.76
C THR A 423 18.56 1.01 -13.94
N PRO A 424 19.46 0.41 -14.75
CA PRO A 424 20.03 1.08 -15.93
C PRO A 424 18.95 1.71 -16.84
N GLU A 425 17.87 0.98 -17.13
CA GLU A 425 16.77 1.44 -17.98
C GLU A 425 16.03 2.64 -17.35
N LYS A 426 15.69 2.56 -16.06
CA LYS A 426 15.01 3.64 -15.33
C LYS A 426 15.90 4.88 -15.21
N LYS A 427 17.21 4.69 -15.04
CA LYS A 427 18.19 5.77 -15.03
C LYS A 427 18.21 6.53 -16.35
N ASP A 428 18.22 5.80 -17.47
CA ASP A 428 18.25 6.42 -18.80
C ASP A 428 16.93 7.14 -19.11
N ILE A 429 15.80 6.58 -18.72
CA ILE A 429 14.48 7.25 -18.78
C ILE A 429 14.53 8.55 -17.98
N LEU A 430 15.00 8.51 -16.73
CA LEU A 430 15.11 9.70 -15.87
C LEU A 430 16.02 10.77 -16.49
N ARG A 431 17.18 10.39 -17.01
CA ARG A 431 18.11 11.33 -17.70
C ARG A 431 17.46 12.02 -18.90
N ASN A 432 16.81 11.23 -19.75
CA ASN A 432 16.13 11.75 -20.93
C ASN A 432 15.01 12.71 -20.54
N TYR A 433 14.25 12.37 -19.49
CA TYR A 433 13.21 13.22 -18.94
C TYR A 433 13.77 14.55 -18.42
N LEU A 434 14.77 14.54 -17.52
CA LEU A 434 15.39 15.75 -16.97
C LEU A 434 15.95 16.66 -18.07
N LYS A 435 16.58 16.06 -19.09
CA LYS A 435 17.06 16.80 -20.26
C LYS A 435 15.92 17.43 -21.08
N ALA A 436 14.82 16.69 -21.29
CA ALA A 436 13.67 17.15 -22.10
C ALA A 436 12.95 18.35 -21.45
N ILE A 437 12.93 18.42 -20.11
CA ILE A 437 12.32 19.53 -19.37
C ILE A 437 13.32 20.64 -18.97
N GLY A 438 14.58 20.54 -19.44
CA GLY A 438 15.60 21.58 -19.26
C GLY A 438 16.12 21.73 -17.84
N VAL A 439 16.16 20.63 -17.04
CA VAL A 439 16.86 20.62 -15.75
C VAL A 439 18.35 20.54 -16.03
N GLY A 440 19.10 21.51 -15.51
CA GLY A 440 20.56 21.60 -15.71
C GLY A 440 21.36 20.53 -14.94
N LEU A 441 20.73 19.80 -14.03
CA LEU A 441 21.29 18.71 -13.25
C LEU A 441 20.84 17.36 -13.83
N THR A 442 21.70 16.35 -13.68
CA THR A 442 21.39 14.98 -14.11
C THR A 442 22.03 13.99 -13.15
N VAL A 443 21.63 12.71 -13.25
CA VAL A 443 22.22 11.63 -12.43
C VAL A 443 23.44 11.01 -13.14
N GLY A 444 24.44 10.65 -12.35
CA GLY A 444 25.69 10.03 -12.84
C GLY A 444 25.50 8.61 -13.38
N ASN A 445 26.59 7.98 -13.84
CA ASN A 445 26.56 6.58 -14.30
C ASN A 445 26.22 5.62 -13.16
N GLU A 446 26.71 5.89 -11.97
CA GLU A 446 26.36 5.26 -10.72
C GLU A 446 25.61 6.31 -9.86
N PRO A 447 24.28 6.36 -9.93
CA PRO A 447 23.50 7.36 -9.22
C PRO A 447 23.75 7.32 -7.72
N LYS A 448 23.93 8.50 -7.11
CA LYS A 448 24.08 8.66 -5.67
C LYS A 448 22.85 9.36 -5.08
N PRO A 449 22.46 9.07 -3.82
CA PRO A 449 21.34 9.73 -3.16
C PRO A 449 21.42 11.26 -3.20
N GLY A 450 22.59 11.83 -2.93
CA GLY A 450 22.81 13.28 -2.95
C GLY A 450 22.55 13.96 -4.31
N GLU A 451 22.67 13.24 -5.45
CA GLU A 451 22.30 13.78 -6.75
C GLU A 451 20.79 13.97 -6.86
N PHE A 452 20.01 13.01 -6.33
CA PHE A 452 18.56 13.11 -6.27
C PHE A 452 18.11 14.24 -5.36
N GLN A 453 18.72 14.37 -4.19
CA GLN A 453 18.48 15.48 -3.27
C GLN A 453 18.79 16.83 -3.95
N ALA A 454 19.94 16.95 -4.63
CA ALA A 454 20.32 18.18 -5.33
C ALA A 454 19.33 18.54 -6.44
N ILE A 455 18.86 17.56 -7.22
CA ILE A 455 17.83 17.77 -8.25
C ILE A 455 16.52 18.24 -7.60
N ALA A 456 16.07 17.55 -6.54
CA ALA A 456 14.84 17.93 -5.83
C ALA A 456 14.91 19.36 -5.25
N ALA A 457 16.04 19.71 -4.62
CA ALA A 457 16.26 21.05 -4.07
C ALA A 457 16.33 22.13 -5.15
N ALA A 458 17.05 21.88 -6.25
CA ALA A 458 17.19 22.84 -7.36
C ALA A 458 15.89 23.06 -8.15
N THR A 459 14.93 22.14 -8.04
CA THR A 459 13.67 22.20 -8.78
C THR A 459 12.47 22.54 -7.90
N LYS A 460 12.67 22.79 -6.60
CA LYS A 460 11.61 23.00 -5.61
C LYS A 460 10.62 24.12 -6.00
N ASP A 461 11.13 25.22 -6.53
CA ASP A 461 10.33 26.41 -6.85
C ASP A 461 9.84 26.43 -8.30
N ARG A 462 10.03 25.35 -9.05
CA ARG A 462 9.54 25.25 -10.43
C ARG A 462 8.05 24.87 -10.46
N PRO A 463 7.29 25.35 -11.45
CA PRO A 463 5.88 24.94 -11.63
C PRO A 463 5.69 23.43 -11.80
N ASP A 464 6.72 22.74 -12.34
CA ASP A 464 6.75 21.28 -12.58
C ASP A 464 7.48 20.49 -11.49
N ALA A 465 7.75 21.09 -10.31
CA ALA A 465 8.46 20.45 -9.19
C ALA A 465 7.84 19.10 -8.79
N GLN A 466 6.51 19.06 -8.67
CA GLN A 466 5.79 17.84 -8.29
C GLN A 466 5.98 16.71 -9.33
N GLN A 467 6.00 17.06 -10.62
CA GLN A 467 6.27 16.11 -11.70
C GLN A 467 7.69 15.55 -11.61
N ILE A 468 8.67 16.42 -11.38
CA ILE A 468 10.08 16.03 -11.23
C ILE A 468 10.24 15.09 -10.03
N HIS A 469 9.65 15.45 -8.88
CA HIS A 469 9.69 14.60 -7.68
C HIS A 469 9.04 13.22 -7.92
N SER A 470 7.90 13.17 -8.61
CA SER A 470 7.24 11.92 -8.99
C SER A 470 8.13 11.05 -9.89
N MET A 471 8.83 11.65 -10.86
CA MET A 471 9.76 10.93 -11.73
C MET A 471 11.00 10.42 -10.98
N LEU A 472 11.55 11.20 -10.06
CA LEU A 472 12.64 10.76 -9.18
C LEU A 472 12.19 9.53 -8.36
N LEU A 473 11.02 9.58 -7.70
CA LEU A 473 10.45 8.46 -6.95
C LEU A 473 10.24 7.20 -7.81
N ARG A 474 9.59 7.34 -8.97
CA ARG A 474 9.29 6.21 -9.88
C ARG A 474 10.55 5.56 -10.45
N SER A 475 11.64 6.30 -10.55
CA SER A 475 12.91 5.77 -11.04
C SER A 475 13.57 4.82 -10.05
N MET A 476 13.35 4.98 -8.74
CA MET A 476 13.93 4.13 -7.70
C MET A 476 13.29 2.74 -7.68
N GLN A 477 13.98 1.80 -7.07
CA GLN A 477 13.46 0.46 -6.82
C GLN A 477 12.66 0.44 -5.50
N GLN A 478 11.88 -0.60 -5.27
CA GLN A 478 11.22 -0.80 -3.98
C GLN A 478 12.19 -1.43 -2.98
N ALA A 479 12.09 -1.03 -1.71
CA ALA A 479 12.85 -1.63 -0.64
C ALA A 479 12.41 -3.10 -0.40
N ILE A 480 13.37 -3.95 -0.02
CA ILE A 480 13.17 -5.37 0.28
C ILE A 480 13.94 -5.79 1.53
N TYR A 481 13.56 -6.93 2.10
CA TYR A 481 14.34 -7.59 3.14
C TYR A 481 15.26 -8.65 2.53
N THR A 482 16.52 -8.68 2.96
CA THR A 482 17.51 -9.64 2.47
C THR A 482 18.68 -9.74 3.45
N PRO A 483 19.37 -10.90 3.54
CA PRO A 483 20.59 -11.02 4.34
C PRO A 483 21.82 -10.35 3.73
N ILE A 484 21.75 -9.92 2.47
CA ILE A 484 22.86 -9.27 1.77
C ILE A 484 22.66 -7.76 1.79
N ASN A 485 23.51 -7.07 2.55
CA ASN A 485 23.47 -5.62 2.63
C ASN A 485 23.97 -4.96 1.32
N SER A 486 23.15 -4.11 0.71
CA SER A 486 23.55 -3.21 -0.40
C SER A 486 23.22 -1.74 -0.10
N GLY A 487 22.94 -1.42 1.18
CA GLY A 487 22.60 -0.08 1.64
C GLY A 487 21.15 0.30 1.41
N HIS A 488 20.81 1.51 1.83
CA HIS A 488 19.48 2.07 1.66
C HIS A 488 19.56 3.42 0.93
N PHE A 489 19.37 3.39 -0.39
CA PHE A 489 19.54 4.54 -1.28
C PHE A 489 18.71 5.77 -0.85
N GLY A 490 17.40 5.62 -0.63
CA GLY A 490 16.52 6.75 -0.28
C GLY A 490 16.91 7.44 1.04
N LEU A 491 17.40 6.68 2.03
CA LEU A 491 17.85 7.18 3.34
C LEU A 491 19.34 7.53 3.36
N ALA A 492 20.09 7.20 2.30
CA ALA A 492 21.53 7.38 2.19
C ALA A 492 22.32 6.73 3.34
N PHE A 493 21.91 5.52 3.77
CA PHE A 493 22.60 4.72 4.75
C PHE A 493 23.39 3.57 4.08
N GLU A 494 24.59 3.28 4.57
CA GLU A 494 25.41 2.15 4.11
C GLU A 494 24.86 0.81 4.59
N ALA A 495 24.19 0.78 5.74
CA ALA A 495 23.49 -0.38 6.28
C ALA A 495 22.22 0.09 7.02
N TYR A 496 21.13 -0.62 6.81
CA TYR A 496 19.86 -0.32 7.45
C TYR A 496 19.08 -1.61 7.69
N THR A 497 18.41 -1.71 8.83
CA THR A 497 17.48 -2.79 9.15
C THR A 497 16.27 -2.25 9.88
N HIS A 498 15.25 -3.07 10.05
CA HIS A 498 14.11 -2.77 10.88
C HIS A 498 14.24 -3.48 12.23
N PHE A 499 14.14 -2.72 13.32
CA PHE A 499 14.24 -3.18 14.70
C PHE A 499 13.10 -2.67 15.56
N THR A 500 12.49 -1.54 15.16
CA THR A 500 11.68 -0.69 16.05
C THR A 500 10.20 -1.06 16.12
N SER A 501 9.74 -2.10 15.40
CA SER A 501 8.30 -2.47 15.42
C SER A 501 8.05 -4.00 15.40
N PRO A 502 8.52 -4.75 16.40
CA PRO A 502 8.38 -6.21 16.44
C PRO A 502 6.96 -6.70 16.73
N ILE A 503 6.04 -5.86 17.21
CA ILE A 503 4.63 -6.21 17.40
C ILE A 503 3.95 -6.40 16.03
N ARG A 504 4.34 -5.60 15.04
CA ARG A 504 3.65 -5.53 13.74
C ARG A 504 4.50 -5.94 12.54
N ARG A 505 5.80 -6.22 12.69
CA ARG A 505 6.69 -6.65 11.60
C ARG A 505 7.56 -7.83 12.04
N TYR A 506 7.44 -8.94 11.35
CA TYR A 506 8.23 -10.14 11.64
C TYR A 506 9.75 -9.98 11.45
N PRO A 507 10.26 -9.24 10.43
CA PRO A 507 11.69 -8.96 10.32
C PRO A 507 12.29 -8.30 11.56
N ASP A 508 11.57 -7.40 12.21
CA ASP A 508 11.99 -6.75 13.46
C ASP A 508 12.12 -7.77 14.59
N LEU A 509 11.16 -8.70 14.70
CA LEU A 509 11.22 -9.81 15.66
C LEU A 509 12.44 -10.70 15.42
N LEU A 510 12.78 -10.98 14.18
CA LEU A 510 14.01 -11.72 13.83
C LEU A 510 15.27 -10.95 14.24
N VAL A 511 15.30 -9.63 14.01
CA VAL A 511 16.43 -8.77 14.41
C VAL A 511 16.59 -8.77 15.93
N HIS A 512 15.50 -8.68 16.71
CA HIS A 512 15.52 -8.80 18.17
C HIS A 512 16.14 -10.13 18.63
N ARG A 513 15.77 -11.25 18.00
CA ARG A 513 16.33 -12.58 18.31
C ARG A 513 17.83 -12.67 18.01
N VAL A 514 18.26 -12.08 16.89
CA VAL A 514 19.70 -11.99 16.54
C VAL A 514 20.46 -11.17 17.57
N ILE A 515 19.96 -9.96 17.91
CA ILE A 515 20.60 -9.10 18.92
C ILE A 515 20.72 -9.83 20.26
N LYS A 516 19.66 -10.49 20.73
CA LYS A 516 19.71 -11.28 21.98
C LYS A 516 20.75 -12.39 21.93
N ALA A 517 20.83 -13.14 20.82
CA ALA A 517 21.81 -14.19 20.64
C ALA A 517 23.24 -13.63 20.72
N VAL A 518 23.50 -12.51 20.06
CA VAL A 518 24.82 -11.84 20.12
C VAL A 518 25.16 -11.40 21.54
N LEU A 519 24.20 -10.78 22.27
CA LEU A 519 24.39 -10.36 23.67
C LEU A 519 24.66 -11.55 24.61
N GLN A 520 24.11 -12.72 24.31
CA GLN A 520 24.31 -13.97 25.06
C GLN A 520 25.52 -14.77 24.58
N HIS A 521 26.29 -14.24 23.62
CA HIS A 521 27.41 -14.96 22.96
C HIS A 521 27.01 -16.32 22.35
N THR A 522 25.76 -16.40 21.85
CA THR A 522 25.21 -17.55 21.15
C THR A 522 24.93 -17.20 19.68
N ARG A 523 24.54 -18.20 18.89
CA ARG A 523 24.16 -17.98 17.49
C ARG A 523 22.68 -18.32 17.31
N TYR A 524 21.91 -17.34 16.82
CA TYR A 524 20.52 -17.58 16.45
C TYR A 524 20.47 -18.34 15.11
N GLN A 525 19.71 -19.40 15.09
CA GLN A 525 19.42 -20.17 13.87
C GLN A 525 17.95 -20.05 13.54
N LEU A 526 17.66 -19.77 12.27
CA LEU A 526 16.28 -19.81 11.79
C LEU A 526 15.72 -21.22 11.93
N PRO A 527 14.51 -21.40 12.45
CA PRO A 527 13.83 -22.70 12.43
C PRO A 527 13.53 -23.13 10.99
N ALA A 528 13.13 -24.38 10.80
CA ALA A 528 12.52 -24.80 9.55
C ALA A 528 11.23 -23.98 9.35
N LEU A 529 11.28 -23.04 8.41
CA LEU A 529 10.15 -22.16 8.14
C LEU A 529 9.13 -22.88 7.23
N PRO A 530 7.82 -22.61 7.41
CA PRO A 530 6.80 -23.12 6.51
C PRO A 530 7.09 -22.75 5.05
N THR A 531 6.75 -23.62 4.13
CA THR A 531 6.85 -23.32 2.70
C THR A 531 5.93 -22.15 2.38
N PRO A 532 6.44 -21.08 1.74
CA PRO A 532 5.61 -19.93 1.38
C PRO A 532 4.47 -20.37 0.46
N GLY A 533 3.29 -19.78 0.66
CA GLY A 533 2.18 -19.92 -0.28
C GLY A 533 2.58 -19.47 -1.69
N GLU A 534 1.95 -20.03 -2.71
CA GLU A 534 2.30 -19.86 -4.12
C GLU A 534 2.45 -18.39 -4.57
N ALA A 535 1.56 -17.49 -4.12
CA ALA A 535 1.62 -16.07 -4.44
C ALA A 535 2.91 -15.40 -3.91
N VAL A 536 3.29 -15.76 -2.69
CA VAL A 536 4.51 -15.27 -2.04
C VAL A 536 5.74 -15.84 -2.74
N ALA A 537 5.72 -17.12 -3.09
CA ALA A 537 6.81 -17.78 -3.82
C ALA A 537 7.04 -17.14 -5.20
N LYS A 538 5.97 -16.87 -5.96
CA LYS A 538 6.05 -16.17 -7.28
C LYS A 538 6.59 -14.74 -7.15
N LEU A 539 6.13 -14.00 -6.16
CA LEU A 539 6.65 -12.66 -5.91
C LEU A 539 8.13 -12.71 -5.50
N GLY A 540 8.50 -13.67 -4.65
CA GLY A 540 9.89 -13.94 -4.27
C GLY A 540 10.78 -14.23 -5.48
N GLN A 541 10.33 -15.04 -6.42
CA GLN A 541 11.07 -15.32 -7.67
C GLN A 541 11.27 -14.06 -8.52
N ARG A 542 10.22 -13.24 -8.68
CA ARG A 542 10.34 -11.95 -9.40
C ARG A 542 11.34 -11.01 -8.74
N LEU A 543 11.31 -10.91 -7.41
CA LEU A 543 12.27 -10.12 -6.65
C LEU A 543 13.69 -10.62 -6.82
N ALA A 544 13.90 -11.92 -6.75
CA ALA A 544 15.21 -12.55 -6.95
C ALA A 544 15.74 -12.28 -8.36
N LYS A 545 14.90 -12.37 -9.40
CA LYS A 545 15.28 -12.06 -10.79
C LYS A 545 15.63 -10.57 -10.98
N SER A 546 14.78 -9.67 -10.48
CA SER A 546 15.04 -8.22 -10.54
C SER A 546 16.38 -7.86 -9.88
N ARG A 547 16.68 -8.51 -8.76
CA ARG A 547 17.94 -8.31 -8.03
C ARG A 547 19.13 -8.90 -8.77
N ALA A 548 19.01 -10.10 -9.34
CA ALA A 548 20.05 -10.72 -10.16
C ALA A 548 20.40 -9.82 -11.36
N ALA A 549 19.41 -9.23 -12.01
CA ALA A 549 19.60 -8.28 -13.11
C ALA A 549 20.30 -7.00 -12.63
N SER A 550 19.93 -6.46 -11.46
CA SER A 550 20.59 -5.29 -10.87
C SER A 550 22.04 -5.56 -10.49
N LEU A 551 22.35 -6.75 -9.98
CA LEU A 551 23.71 -7.17 -9.63
C LEU A 551 24.56 -7.49 -10.88
N ALA A 552 23.98 -8.04 -11.93
CA ALA A 552 24.67 -8.31 -13.20
C ALA A 552 25.08 -7.01 -13.93
N GLY A 553 24.33 -5.94 -13.76
CA GLY A 553 24.68 -4.60 -14.28
C GLY A 553 25.84 -3.92 -13.54
N LYS A 554 26.18 -4.34 -12.32
CA LYS A 554 27.38 -3.97 -11.60
C LYS A 554 28.47 -4.96 -12.02
N VAL A 555 29.32 -4.58 -12.97
CA VAL A 555 30.39 -5.39 -13.58
C VAL A 555 31.11 -6.23 -12.51
N ALA A 556 30.72 -7.48 -12.34
CA ALA A 556 31.58 -8.48 -11.76
C ALA A 556 32.73 -8.69 -12.76
N SER A 557 33.97 -8.57 -12.32
CA SER A 557 35.12 -8.95 -13.13
C SER A 557 34.85 -10.32 -13.73
N PRO A 558 35.18 -10.58 -15.01
CA PRO A 558 34.83 -11.81 -15.72
C PRO A 558 35.24 -13.11 -15.03
N ASP A 559 36.13 -13.03 -14.05
CA ASP A 559 36.73 -14.16 -13.32
C ASP A 559 36.06 -14.54 -11.99
N GLN A 560 35.04 -13.78 -11.53
CA GLN A 560 34.35 -14.17 -10.29
C GLN A 560 33.11 -15.01 -10.57
N LYS A 561 33.27 -16.34 -10.42
CA LYS A 561 32.12 -17.26 -10.35
C LYS A 561 31.16 -16.80 -9.23
N PRO A 562 29.84 -16.76 -9.44
CA PRO A 562 28.88 -16.41 -8.41
C PRO A 562 29.08 -17.33 -7.20
N LYS A 563 29.36 -16.74 -6.06
CA LYS A 563 29.60 -17.46 -4.80
C LYS A 563 28.30 -18.16 -4.41
N LYS A 564 28.29 -19.49 -4.37
CA LYS A 564 27.12 -20.24 -3.88
C LYS A 564 26.80 -19.80 -2.45
N LEU A 565 25.57 -19.41 -2.20
CA LEU A 565 25.09 -19.12 -0.85
C LEU A 565 25.15 -20.36 0.01
N SER A 566 25.49 -20.22 1.29
CA SER A 566 25.39 -21.29 2.27
C SER A 566 23.90 -21.65 2.53
N ALA A 567 23.63 -22.85 3.06
CA ALA A 567 22.28 -23.24 3.43
C ALA A 567 21.63 -22.24 4.40
N GLU A 568 22.41 -21.70 5.36
CA GLU A 568 21.94 -20.66 6.27
C GLU A 568 21.60 -19.38 5.52
N GLN A 569 22.43 -18.90 4.60
CA GLN A 569 22.14 -17.72 3.79
C GLN A 569 20.90 -17.91 2.90
N MET A 570 20.70 -19.12 2.36
CA MET A 570 19.49 -19.42 1.58
C MET A 570 18.23 -19.38 2.45
N ALA A 571 18.28 -19.87 3.69
CA ALA A 571 17.16 -19.79 4.62
C ALA A 571 16.81 -18.33 4.97
N TRP A 572 17.81 -17.49 5.25
CA TRP A 572 17.61 -16.07 5.50
C TRP A 572 17.09 -15.32 4.27
N GLU A 573 17.55 -15.67 3.08
CA GLU A 573 17.03 -15.09 1.83
C GLU A 573 15.55 -15.45 1.62
N ALA A 574 15.19 -16.72 1.87
CA ALA A 574 13.79 -17.18 1.79
C ALA A 574 12.90 -16.41 2.79
N ALA A 575 13.37 -16.22 4.03
CA ALA A 575 12.65 -15.43 5.03
C ALA A 575 12.49 -13.96 4.60
N GLY A 576 13.53 -13.35 4.05
CA GLY A 576 13.50 -11.98 3.55
C GLY A 576 12.52 -11.80 2.39
N LEU A 577 12.52 -12.73 1.44
CA LEU A 577 11.59 -12.75 0.32
C LEU A 577 10.14 -12.94 0.79
N HIS A 578 9.91 -13.85 1.74
CA HIS A 578 8.59 -14.07 2.34
C HIS A 578 8.05 -12.79 3.01
N CYS A 579 8.85 -12.15 3.85
CA CYS A 579 8.45 -10.90 4.51
C CYS A 579 8.19 -9.77 3.51
N SER A 580 9.04 -9.62 2.48
CA SER A 580 8.86 -8.59 1.44
C SER A 580 7.61 -8.83 0.61
N ALA A 581 7.29 -10.10 0.31
CA ALA A 581 6.10 -10.45 -0.44
C ALA A 581 4.81 -10.19 0.35
N ASN A 582 4.81 -10.52 1.66
CA ASN A 582 3.67 -10.28 2.53
C ASN A 582 3.44 -8.78 2.79
N GLU A 583 4.50 -7.99 2.92
CA GLU A 583 4.40 -6.52 2.98
C GLU A 583 3.69 -5.96 1.75
N ARG A 584 4.08 -6.41 0.53
CA ARG A 584 3.40 -5.99 -0.71
C ARG A 584 1.95 -6.43 -0.77
N ARG A 585 1.66 -7.66 -0.33
CA ARG A 585 0.29 -8.17 -0.23
C ARG A 585 -0.57 -7.29 0.69
N ALA A 586 -0.02 -6.90 1.84
CA ALA A 586 -0.68 -6.01 2.79
C ALA A 586 -0.96 -4.63 2.18
N ASP A 587 0.03 -4.04 1.50
CA ASP A 587 -0.11 -2.75 0.81
C ASP A 587 -1.14 -2.80 -0.32
N GLU A 588 -1.16 -3.88 -1.11
CA GLU A 588 -2.11 -4.05 -2.20
C GLU A 588 -3.54 -4.21 -1.67
N ALA A 589 -3.72 -5.00 -0.61
CA ALA A 589 -5.02 -5.18 0.04
C ALA A 589 -5.54 -3.86 0.64
N SER A 590 -4.69 -3.10 1.34
CA SER A 590 -5.06 -1.81 1.91
C SER A 590 -5.47 -0.81 0.84
N ARG A 591 -4.68 -0.70 -0.24
CA ARG A 591 -4.99 0.19 -1.38
C ARG A 591 -6.27 -0.21 -2.11
N ASP A 592 -6.57 -1.51 -2.25
CA ASP A 592 -7.84 -1.97 -2.87
C ASP A 592 -9.05 -1.53 -2.05
N VAL A 593 -8.97 -1.65 -0.71
CA VAL A 593 -10.02 -1.19 0.22
C VAL A 593 -10.19 0.33 0.15
N GLU A 594 -9.10 1.09 0.18
CA GLU A 594 -9.16 2.55 0.04
C GLU A 594 -9.78 2.97 -1.30
N ALA A 595 -9.38 2.32 -2.39
CA ALA A 595 -9.93 2.59 -3.72
C ALA A 595 -11.43 2.27 -3.78
N TRP A 596 -11.86 1.16 -3.14
CA TRP A 596 -13.27 0.80 -3.07
C TRP A 596 -14.07 1.83 -2.27
N LEU A 597 -13.59 2.23 -1.11
CA LEU A 597 -14.22 3.25 -0.29
C LEU A 597 -14.33 4.59 -1.05
N LYS A 598 -13.25 5.03 -1.71
CA LYS A 598 -13.25 6.23 -2.55
C LYS A 598 -14.26 6.13 -3.71
N CYS A 599 -14.36 4.98 -4.37
CA CYS A 599 -15.39 4.74 -5.39
C CYS A 599 -16.81 4.80 -4.79
N LYS A 600 -17.04 4.17 -3.63
CA LYS A 600 -18.33 4.21 -2.93
C LYS A 600 -18.74 5.64 -2.60
N TYR A 601 -17.81 6.44 -2.09
CA TYR A 601 -18.01 7.87 -1.80
C TYR A 601 -18.33 8.68 -3.06
N MET A 602 -17.61 8.45 -4.15
CA MET A 602 -17.78 9.19 -5.40
C MET A 602 -19.06 8.83 -6.17
N ARG A 603 -19.74 7.72 -5.84
CA ARG A 603 -21.07 7.43 -6.42
C ARG A 603 -22.11 8.50 -6.11
N ASP A 604 -22.03 9.07 -4.91
CA ASP A 604 -22.96 10.10 -4.45
C ASP A 604 -22.70 11.48 -5.11
N HIS A 605 -21.55 11.61 -5.79
CA HIS A 605 -21.09 12.82 -6.49
C HIS A 605 -21.13 12.71 -8.01
N LEU A 606 -21.88 11.72 -8.55
CA LEU A 606 -22.02 11.55 -10.01
C LEU A 606 -22.65 12.81 -10.64
N GLY A 607 -22.02 13.33 -11.70
CA GLY A 607 -22.46 14.52 -12.41
C GLY A 607 -21.96 15.85 -11.81
N GLU A 608 -21.32 15.83 -10.63
CA GLU A 608 -20.75 17.03 -10.02
C GLU A 608 -19.41 17.39 -10.65
N GLU A 609 -19.05 18.68 -10.60
CA GLU A 609 -17.84 19.24 -11.18
C GLU A 609 -16.86 19.66 -10.09
N PHE A 610 -15.58 19.34 -10.30
CA PHE A 610 -14.49 19.61 -9.37
C PHE A 610 -13.27 20.19 -10.07
N GLY A 611 -12.53 21.02 -9.37
CA GLY A 611 -11.16 21.37 -9.72
C GLY A 611 -10.20 20.24 -9.33
N GLY A 612 -9.16 20.05 -10.12
CA GLY A 612 -8.16 19.04 -9.83
C GLY A 612 -6.84 19.28 -10.56
N VAL A 613 -5.88 18.43 -10.24
CA VAL A 613 -4.52 18.47 -10.77
C VAL A 613 -4.20 17.14 -11.46
N VAL A 614 -3.60 17.20 -12.63
CA VAL A 614 -3.12 16.02 -13.34
C VAL A 614 -1.97 15.38 -12.56
N THR A 615 -2.12 14.11 -12.18
CA THR A 615 -1.13 13.31 -11.44
C THR A 615 -0.32 12.38 -12.33
N ALA A 616 -0.88 11.99 -13.48
CA ALA A 616 -0.17 11.22 -14.49
C ALA A 616 -0.75 11.46 -15.90
N ALA A 617 0.10 11.37 -16.92
CA ALA A 617 -0.31 11.33 -18.31
C ALA A 617 0.19 10.04 -18.95
N MET A 618 -0.68 9.39 -19.70
CA MET A 618 -0.43 8.12 -20.39
C MET A 618 -0.97 8.19 -21.83
N GLY A 619 -0.55 7.28 -22.70
CA GLY A 619 -1.02 7.25 -24.07
C GLY A 619 -2.53 7.07 -24.26
N PHE A 620 -3.26 6.65 -23.22
CA PHE A 620 -4.71 6.44 -23.26
C PHE A 620 -5.52 7.49 -22.48
N GLY A 621 -4.87 8.46 -21.79
CA GLY A 621 -5.55 9.51 -21.04
C GLY A 621 -4.71 10.12 -19.94
N ILE A 622 -5.36 10.92 -19.09
CA ILE A 622 -4.75 11.55 -17.92
C ILE A 622 -5.43 11.07 -16.64
N PHE A 623 -4.67 11.01 -15.56
CA PHE A 623 -5.19 10.84 -14.21
C PHE A 623 -5.26 12.20 -13.53
N VAL A 624 -6.36 12.47 -12.84
CA VAL A 624 -6.63 13.74 -12.18
C VAL A 624 -6.98 13.49 -10.74
N GLN A 625 -6.28 14.14 -9.82
CA GLN A 625 -6.63 14.15 -8.39
C GLN A 625 -7.48 15.39 -8.09
N LEU A 626 -8.63 15.18 -7.46
CA LEU A 626 -9.53 16.26 -7.05
C LEU A 626 -8.95 17.03 -5.86
N ASP A 627 -9.04 18.36 -5.89
CA ASP A 627 -8.46 19.23 -4.85
C ASP A 627 -9.15 19.07 -3.49
N ALA A 628 -10.49 18.96 -3.49
CA ALA A 628 -11.29 18.97 -2.27
C ALA A 628 -11.32 17.60 -1.55
N MET A 629 -11.17 16.52 -2.29
CA MET A 629 -11.41 15.15 -1.81
C MET A 629 -10.20 14.23 -1.92
N TYR A 630 -9.12 14.67 -2.57
CA TYR A 630 -7.90 13.87 -2.79
C TYR A 630 -8.19 12.51 -3.45
N VAL A 631 -9.27 12.44 -4.24
CA VAL A 631 -9.66 11.26 -5.01
C VAL A 631 -9.10 11.37 -6.40
N GLU A 632 -8.49 10.29 -6.90
CA GLU A 632 -7.94 10.22 -8.25
C GLU A 632 -8.92 9.51 -9.18
N GLY A 633 -9.10 10.04 -10.38
CA GLY A 633 -9.87 9.43 -11.45
C GLY A 633 -9.22 9.65 -12.81
N MET A 634 -9.73 8.98 -13.83
CA MET A 634 -9.18 8.99 -15.18
C MET A 634 -10.05 9.82 -16.14
N VAL A 635 -9.42 10.69 -16.94
CA VAL A 635 -10.01 11.27 -18.14
C VAL A 635 -9.44 10.51 -19.34
N HIS A 636 -10.30 9.78 -20.05
CA HIS A 636 -9.85 9.04 -21.24
C HIS A 636 -9.44 10.01 -22.35
N ILE A 637 -8.48 9.63 -23.21
CA ILE A 637 -7.96 10.48 -24.27
C ILE A 637 -9.05 11.03 -25.21
N THR A 638 -10.14 10.29 -25.41
CA THR A 638 -11.31 10.73 -26.22
C THR A 638 -12.11 11.84 -25.56
N GLU A 639 -11.96 12.06 -24.26
CA GLU A 639 -12.66 13.10 -23.49
C GLU A 639 -11.81 14.36 -23.27
N LEU A 640 -10.56 14.38 -23.80
CA LEU A 640 -9.66 15.54 -23.68
C LEU A 640 -9.98 16.67 -24.64
N GLY A 641 -10.80 16.43 -25.68
CA GLY A 641 -11.22 17.43 -26.66
C GLY A 641 -11.42 16.88 -28.05
N GLY A 642 -11.84 17.74 -28.98
CA GLY A 642 -12.14 17.37 -30.39
C GLY A 642 -10.93 17.32 -31.30
N GLU A 643 -9.75 16.91 -30.81
CA GLU A 643 -8.53 16.75 -31.58
C GLU A 643 -7.76 15.48 -31.21
N TYR A 644 -6.80 15.11 -32.03
CA TYR A 644 -5.91 13.98 -31.74
C TYR A 644 -4.81 14.43 -30.76
N PHE A 645 -4.61 13.64 -29.70
CA PHE A 645 -3.56 13.85 -28.70
C PHE A 645 -2.46 12.81 -28.87
N ARG A 646 -1.23 13.27 -28.91
CA ARG A 646 -0.04 12.43 -28.99
C ARG A 646 0.67 12.41 -27.64
N PHE A 647 1.02 11.23 -27.18
CA PHE A 647 1.80 11.06 -25.95
C PHE A 647 3.30 11.28 -26.26
N ASP A 648 3.91 12.21 -25.54
CA ASP A 648 5.35 12.44 -25.52
C ASP A 648 5.96 11.66 -24.35
N GLU A 649 6.57 10.52 -24.67
CA GLU A 649 7.18 9.64 -23.67
C GLU A 649 8.36 10.30 -22.95
N ALA A 650 9.13 11.15 -23.63
CA ALA A 650 10.28 11.84 -23.05
C ALA A 650 9.85 12.91 -22.04
N ARG A 651 8.72 13.58 -22.28
CA ARG A 651 8.19 14.63 -21.41
C ARG A 651 7.08 14.15 -20.49
N GLN A 652 6.58 12.93 -20.68
CA GLN A 652 5.45 12.37 -19.92
C GLN A 652 4.20 13.27 -19.97
N GLU A 653 3.88 13.77 -21.19
CA GLU A 653 2.76 14.66 -21.46
C GLU A 653 1.92 14.20 -22.65
N LEU A 654 0.62 14.53 -22.64
CA LEU A 654 -0.23 14.46 -23.83
C LEU A 654 -0.29 15.84 -24.50
N ARG A 655 -0.04 15.87 -25.81
CA ARG A 655 -0.06 17.11 -26.59
C ARG A 655 -1.03 17.01 -27.76
N GLY A 656 -1.93 17.98 -27.87
CA GLY A 656 -2.85 18.12 -28.97
C GLY A 656 -2.11 18.52 -30.25
N GLU A 657 -2.39 17.83 -31.36
CA GLU A 657 -1.70 18.06 -32.63
C GLU A 657 -2.10 19.39 -33.28
N ARG A 658 -3.35 19.82 -33.11
CA ARG A 658 -3.89 21.01 -33.76
C ARG A 658 -3.68 22.27 -32.91
N THR A 659 -4.07 22.21 -31.62
CA THR A 659 -4.03 23.39 -30.73
C THR A 659 -2.72 23.52 -29.97
N GLY A 660 -1.93 22.43 -29.89
CA GLY A 660 -0.73 22.38 -29.06
C GLY A 660 -1.05 22.33 -27.55
N THR A 661 -2.32 22.14 -27.15
CA THR A 661 -2.73 21.99 -25.75
C THR A 661 -1.95 20.87 -25.11
N ARG A 662 -1.47 21.09 -23.87
CA ARG A 662 -0.63 20.13 -23.14
C ARG A 662 -1.29 19.73 -21.84
N TYR A 663 -1.28 18.42 -21.59
CA TYR A 663 -1.67 17.84 -20.30
C TYR A 663 -0.46 17.10 -19.74
N ALA A 664 0.20 17.73 -18.79
CA ALA A 664 1.34 17.19 -18.04
C ALA A 664 0.98 17.09 -16.56
N ILE A 665 1.77 16.37 -15.78
CA ILE A 665 1.62 16.34 -14.32
C ILE A 665 1.68 17.77 -13.78
N GLY A 666 0.80 18.11 -12.82
CA GLY A 666 0.68 19.47 -12.28
C GLY A 666 -0.25 20.41 -13.07
N THR A 667 -0.72 20.01 -14.27
CA THR A 667 -1.70 20.81 -15.01
C THR A 667 -3.01 20.86 -14.25
N ARG A 668 -3.52 22.09 -14.02
CA ARG A 668 -4.83 22.31 -13.40
C ARG A 668 -5.93 22.10 -14.43
N VAL A 669 -6.94 21.34 -14.05
CA VAL A 669 -8.09 21.03 -14.90
C VAL A 669 -9.37 21.07 -14.08
N ARG A 670 -10.50 21.28 -14.78
CA ARG A 670 -11.83 21.13 -14.22
C ARG A 670 -12.46 19.89 -14.82
N VAL A 671 -12.98 19.01 -13.97
CA VAL A 671 -13.51 17.72 -14.39
C VAL A 671 -14.88 17.47 -13.77
N GLN A 672 -15.72 16.71 -14.48
CA GLN A 672 -17.00 16.21 -14.01
C GLN A 672 -16.91 14.70 -13.76
N VAL A 673 -17.48 14.22 -12.68
CA VAL A 673 -17.58 12.78 -12.40
C VAL A 673 -18.57 12.16 -13.38
N SER A 674 -18.07 11.39 -14.35
CA SER A 674 -18.90 10.82 -15.42
C SER A 674 -19.38 9.41 -15.12
N ARG A 675 -18.54 8.60 -14.46
CA ARG A 675 -18.83 7.22 -14.13
C ARG A 675 -18.02 6.74 -12.93
N VAL A 676 -18.63 5.92 -12.10
CA VAL A 676 -17.97 5.21 -11.01
C VAL A 676 -18.21 3.71 -11.18
N ASP A 677 -17.14 2.97 -11.30
CA ASP A 677 -17.13 1.51 -11.37
C ASP A 677 -16.59 0.95 -10.05
N LEU A 678 -17.50 0.58 -9.15
CA LEU A 678 -17.17 0.07 -7.82
C LEU A 678 -16.40 -1.26 -7.91
N ASP A 679 -16.83 -2.16 -8.80
CA ASP A 679 -16.22 -3.47 -8.98
C ASP A 679 -14.81 -3.35 -9.61
N GLY A 680 -14.65 -2.42 -10.55
CA GLY A 680 -13.36 -2.13 -11.20
C GLY A 680 -12.44 -1.20 -10.42
N ARG A 681 -12.87 -0.65 -9.29
CA ARG A 681 -12.14 0.39 -8.50
C ARG A 681 -11.75 1.57 -9.37
N LYS A 682 -12.68 2.06 -10.23
CA LYS A 682 -12.39 3.13 -11.20
C LYS A 682 -13.39 4.25 -11.12
N ILE A 683 -12.84 5.44 -11.25
CA ILE A 683 -13.59 6.67 -11.37
C ILE A 683 -13.21 7.30 -12.69
N ASP A 684 -14.17 7.44 -13.58
CA ASP A 684 -13.98 8.09 -14.87
C ASP A 684 -14.49 9.54 -14.77
N PHE A 685 -13.65 10.44 -15.24
CA PHE A 685 -13.95 11.86 -15.32
C PHE A 685 -14.11 12.28 -16.77
N ARG A 686 -14.86 13.36 -16.99
CA ARG A 686 -14.94 14.11 -18.24
C ARG A 686 -14.35 15.48 -18.04
N LEU A 687 -13.56 15.94 -18.98
CA LEU A 687 -13.02 17.31 -18.94
C LEU A 687 -14.14 18.33 -19.18
N VAL A 688 -14.25 19.31 -18.31
CA VAL A 688 -15.13 20.45 -18.49
C VAL A 688 -14.36 21.53 -19.23
N ASN A 689 -14.75 21.79 -20.49
CA ASN A 689 -14.12 22.79 -21.33
C ASN A 689 -14.59 24.20 -20.91
N ASP A 690 -13.90 24.83 -19.99
CA ASP A 690 -14.02 26.25 -19.78
C ASP A 690 -13.15 27.00 -20.80
N ARG A 691 -13.76 27.59 -21.81
CA ARG A 691 -13.10 28.60 -22.68
C ARG A 691 -12.76 29.88 -21.92
N LEU A 692 -12.95 29.93 -20.59
CA LEU A 692 -12.82 31.08 -19.70
C LEU A 692 -11.82 30.91 -18.54
N ALA A 693 -10.98 29.87 -18.56
CA ALA A 693 -9.96 29.69 -17.51
C ALA A 693 -8.64 30.42 -17.82
N SER A 694 -8.72 31.70 -18.20
CA SER A 694 -7.58 32.60 -18.21
C SER A 694 -7.91 33.87 -17.43
N GLU A 695 -8.32 33.74 -16.17
CA GLU A 695 -8.28 34.81 -15.19
C GLU A 695 -8.57 34.23 -13.80
N ASP A 696 -7.75 34.61 -12.86
CA ASP A 696 -7.75 34.29 -11.43
C ASP A 696 -9.16 34.12 -10.83
N LEU A 697 -9.58 32.91 -10.52
CA LEU A 697 -10.74 32.68 -9.69
C LEU A 697 -10.31 32.65 -8.21
N PRO A 698 -10.82 33.62 -7.41
CA PRO A 698 -10.53 33.62 -5.99
C PRO A 698 -11.17 32.45 -5.28
N LEU A 699 -10.43 31.89 -4.32
CA LEU A 699 -10.76 30.83 -3.36
C LEU A 699 -12.08 31.00 -2.55
N ARG A 700 -13.13 31.61 -3.11
CA ARG A 700 -14.36 31.93 -2.37
C ARG A 700 -15.55 30.99 -2.53
N ALA A 701 -15.57 30.13 -3.54
CA ALA A 701 -16.77 29.30 -3.81
C ALA A 701 -16.89 27.99 -3.03
N ALA A 702 -15.79 27.49 -2.45
CA ALA A 702 -15.82 26.26 -1.66
C ALA A 702 -16.03 26.48 -0.16
N ARG A 703 -16.03 27.73 0.31
CA ARG A 703 -16.21 28.08 1.74
C ARG A 703 -17.67 28.19 2.19
N ASP A 704 -18.60 28.42 1.27
CA ASP A 704 -19.98 28.76 1.65
C ASP A 704 -20.93 27.58 1.87
N LYS A 705 -20.48 26.33 1.62
CA LYS A 705 -21.29 25.16 1.96
C LYS A 705 -20.81 24.37 3.20
N PHE A 706 -19.64 24.66 3.76
CA PHE A 706 -19.05 23.92 4.89
C PHE A 706 -18.47 24.80 6.01
N GLY A 707 -18.72 26.09 6.01
CA GLY A 707 -18.28 26.98 7.07
C GLY A 707 -19.45 27.56 7.82
N ASP A 708 -19.89 26.93 8.89
CA ASP A 708 -20.49 27.54 10.07
C ASP A 708 -21.08 26.49 11.01
N LYS A 709 -20.23 25.78 11.73
CA LYS A 709 -20.66 25.08 12.94
C LYS A 709 -19.62 24.99 14.06
N PHE A 710 -18.45 25.60 13.92
CA PHE A 710 -17.50 25.68 15.03
C PHE A 710 -16.81 27.05 15.11
N ALA A 711 -17.53 28.05 15.56
CA ALA A 711 -16.98 29.25 16.19
C ALA A 711 -18.07 29.84 17.09
N ASP A 712 -18.16 29.37 18.31
CA ASP A 712 -18.66 30.16 19.44
C ASP A 712 -18.24 29.47 20.74
N VAL A 713 -17.13 29.86 21.28
CA VAL A 713 -16.87 30.04 22.72
C VAL A 713 -15.72 31.04 22.87
N SER A 714 -16.01 32.32 22.87
CA SER A 714 -15.35 33.30 23.74
C SER A 714 -16.17 34.59 23.71
N GLY A 715 -16.57 34.97 24.88
CA GLY A 715 -17.56 35.94 25.16
C GLY A 715 -17.15 37.41 25.03
N ASP A 716 -18.21 38.19 25.05
CA ASP A 716 -18.41 39.58 25.55
C ASP A 716 -17.68 40.75 24.91
N VAL A 717 -18.40 41.68 24.39
CA VAL A 717 -18.90 42.94 24.98
C VAL A 717 -19.39 43.91 23.92
N ASP A 718 -20.68 44.33 24.10
CA ASP A 718 -21.37 45.59 23.78
C ASP A 718 -21.03 46.46 22.55
N ALA A 719 -22.03 46.77 21.75
CA ALA A 719 -22.79 48.00 21.69
C ALA A 719 -23.49 48.27 20.36
N GLY A 720 -24.82 48.39 20.42
CA GLY A 720 -25.53 49.52 19.90
C GLY A 720 -25.93 49.62 18.41
N GLY A 721 -27.22 49.51 18.12
CA GLY A 721 -27.86 50.51 17.27
C GLY A 721 -28.44 50.06 15.92
N SER A 722 -29.72 49.74 15.96
CA SER A 722 -30.84 50.33 15.16
C SER A 722 -30.95 50.07 13.64
N ASP A 723 -32.07 49.49 13.38
CA ASP A 723 -33.19 49.93 12.54
C ASP A 723 -33.31 49.59 11.05
N LYS A 724 -34.36 48.83 10.84
CA LYS A 724 -35.50 49.01 9.93
C LYS A 724 -35.46 48.57 8.46
N ILE A 725 -36.23 47.52 8.18
CA ILE A 725 -37.57 47.53 7.51
C ILE A 725 -37.64 47.33 5.97
N ARG A 726 -38.46 46.28 5.65
CA ARG A 726 -39.42 46.08 4.52
C ARG A 726 -38.90 45.45 3.23
N ASN A 727 -39.41 44.35 2.84
CA ASN A 727 -40.74 43.81 2.51
C ASN A 727 -41.07 43.86 1.00
N SER A 728 -41.60 42.79 0.56
CA SER A 728 -42.45 42.51 -0.63
C SER A 728 -41.71 41.74 -1.75
N GLY A 729 -42.13 40.63 -2.26
CA GLY A 729 -43.47 40.03 -2.40
C GLY A 729 -43.67 39.59 -3.84
N SER A 730 -44.21 38.38 -3.99
CA SER A 730 -45.04 37.85 -5.08
C SER A 730 -44.37 36.97 -6.16
N ARG A 731 -44.68 35.68 -6.12
CA ARG A 731 -45.65 34.88 -6.89
C ARG A 731 -45.54 34.94 -8.43
N ALA A 732 -45.29 33.78 -9.07
CA ALA A 732 -46.25 32.99 -9.78
C ALA A 732 -45.63 31.87 -10.65
N ALA A 733 -46.19 30.69 -10.54
CA ALA A 733 -46.12 29.58 -11.49
C ALA A 733 -47.34 29.64 -12.43
N PRO A 734 -47.64 28.67 -13.30
CA PRO A 734 -46.89 27.81 -14.24
C PRO A 734 -47.52 27.83 -15.65
N ARG A 735 -46.96 27.18 -16.67
CA ARG A 735 -47.78 26.63 -17.77
C ARG A 735 -47.12 25.52 -18.59
N LYS A 736 -47.97 24.52 -18.86
CA LYS A 736 -47.85 23.35 -19.73
C LYS A 736 -47.91 23.69 -21.23
N GLY A 737 -47.42 22.78 -22.06
CA GLY A 737 -47.77 22.63 -23.49
C GLY A 737 -46.90 21.59 -24.15
N THR A 738 -47.26 20.38 -24.33
CA THR A 738 -47.89 19.50 -25.35
C THR A 738 -47.48 19.74 -26.81
N GLY A 739 -47.06 18.66 -27.48
CA GLY A 739 -47.16 18.47 -28.95
C GLY A 739 -46.04 17.58 -29.52
N ARG A 740 -46.21 16.32 -29.72
CA ARG A 740 -46.56 15.48 -30.91
C ARG A 740 -45.72 15.73 -32.18
N GLY A 741 -45.07 14.65 -32.65
CA GLY A 741 -45.31 14.10 -33.98
C GLY A 741 -44.10 13.51 -34.68
N ALA A 742 -44.14 12.20 -34.91
CA ALA A 742 -43.93 11.41 -36.13
C ALA A 742 -42.65 11.67 -36.96
N GLY A 743 -41.92 10.73 -37.44
CA GLY A 743 -42.09 9.36 -37.90
C GLY A 743 -41.00 9.01 -38.91
N LYS A 744 -40.61 7.74 -38.95
CA LYS A 744 -40.03 6.95 -40.05
C LYS A 744 -38.61 7.22 -40.57
N ALA A 745 -37.68 6.22 -40.50
CA ALA A 745 -37.57 5.19 -41.53
C ALA A 745 -36.62 4.08 -41.06
N VAL A 746 -36.96 2.85 -41.39
CA VAL A 746 -36.29 1.57 -41.13
C VAL A 746 -35.33 1.28 -42.31
N ASP A 747 -34.11 0.87 -42.03
CA ASP A 747 -33.23 0.21 -42.98
C ASP A 747 -32.89 -1.21 -42.47
N PRO A 748 -33.17 -2.27 -43.22
CA PRO A 748 -32.98 -3.63 -42.78
C PRO A 748 -31.73 -4.23 -43.38
N ASN A 749 -30.55 -4.10 -42.75
CA ASN A 749 -29.47 -5.07 -42.96
C ASN A 749 -28.31 -4.90 -41.96
N ARG A 750 -28.47 -5.47 -40.76
CA ARG A 750 -27.33 -5.85 -39.92
C ARG A 750 -27.64 -7.12 -39.15
N GLY A 751 -26.95 -8.19 -39.53
CA GLY A 751 -27.02 -9.49 -38.88
C GLY A 751 -26.77 -9.34 -37.37
N SER A 752 -27.77 -9.72 -36.60
CA SER A 752 -27.77 -9.72 -35.14
C SER A 752 -26.75 -10.72 -34.62
N LYS A 753 -25.66 -10.24 -34.08
CA LYS A 753 -24.86 -11.03 -33.15
C LYS A 753 -25.69 -11.23 -31.88
N LEU A 754 -26.00 -12.48 -31.57
CA LEU A 754 -26.70 -12.88 -30.35
C LEU A 754 -25.96 -12.27 -29.14
N SER A 755 -26.70 -11.67 -28.22
CA SER A 755 -26.15 -11.20 -26.95
C SER A 755 -25.55 -12.38 -26.16
N PRO A 756 -24.60 -12.17 -25.27
CA PRO A 756 -24.01 -13.23 -24.45
C PRO A 756 -25.03 -14.11 -23.75
N ILE A 757 -26.16 -13.52 -23.31
CA ILE A 757 -27.28 -14.20 -22.67
C ILE A 757 -28.01 -15.16 -23.64
N GLN A 758 -28.12 -14.80 -24.93
CA GLN A 758 -28.76 -15.67 -25.94
C GLN A 758 -27.85 -16.83 -26.34
N ALA A 759 -26.55 -16.65 -26.34
CA ALA A 759 -25.55 -17.71 -26.53
C ALA A 759 -25.56 -18.70 -25.36
N LEU A 760 -25.73 -18.21 -24.14
CA LEU A 760 -25.84 -18.99 -22.91
C LEU A 760 -27.08 -19.90 -22.94
N LYS A 761 -28.26 -19.36 -23.38
CA LYS A 761 -29.51 -20.13 -23.51
C LYS A 761 -29.38 -21.27 -24.51
N ALA A 762 -28.58 -21.10 -25.57
CA ALA A 762 -28.34 -22.15 -26.56
C ALA A 762 -27.41 -23.26 -26.00
N GLY A 763 -26.42 -22.90 -25.15
CA GLY A 763 -25.53 -23.84 -24.48
C GLY A 763 -26.22 -24.73 -23.45
N VAL A 764 -27.08 -24.12 -22.61
CA VAL A 764 -27.83 -24.82 -21.55
C VAL A 764 -28.85 -25.80 -22.14
N LYS A 765 -29.56 -25.43 -23.24
CA LYS A 765 -30.42 -26.37 -23.95
C LYS A 765 -29.68 -27.57 -24.52
N LYS A 766 -28.45 -27.42 -24.98
CA LYS A 766 -27.59 -28.50 -25.46
C LYS A 766 -27.09 -29.42 -24.35
N ALA A 767 -26.76 -28.87 -23.19
CA ALA A 767 -26.31 -29.63 -22.01
C ALA A 767 -27.46 -30.44 -21.40
N ALA A 768 -28.66 -29.85 -21.26
CA ALA A 768 -29.83 -30.54 -20.77
C ALA A 768 -30.31 -31.65 -21.71
N ALA A 769 -30.11 -31.51 -23.01
CA ALA A 769 -30.42 -32.57 -23.99
C ALA A 769 -29.39 -33.73 -23.92
N LYS A 770 -28.15 -33.45 -23.57
CA LYS A 770 -27.08 -34.45 -23.41
C LYS A 770 -27.24 -35.27 -22.11
N SER A 771 -27.68 -34.64 -21.02
CA SER A 771 -27.96 -35.33 -19.74
C SER A 771 -29.18 -36.22 -19.85
N ARG A 772 -30.24 -35.81 -20.55
CA ARG A 772 -31.43 -36.66 -20.83
C ARG A 772 -31.11 -37.87 -21.72
N LYS A 773 -30.08 -37.79 -22.58
CA LYS A 773 -29.64 -38.92 -23.41
C LYS A 773 -28.74 -39.90 -22.64
N LYS A 774 -28.05 -39.46 -21.56
CA LYS A 774 -27.25 -40.31 -20.69
C LYS A 774 -28.06 -41.03 -19.61
N ALA A 775 -29.28 -40.52 -19.27
CA ALA A 775 -30.20 -41.15 -18.34
C ALA A 775 -31.16 -42.16 -19.00
N ARG A 776 -31.08 -42.37 -20.33
CA ARG A 776 -31.84 -43.33 -21.10
C ARG A 776 -30.97 -44.38 -21.78
N ARG A 777 -29.75 -44.54 -21.38
CA ARG A 777 -28.86 -45.69 -21.60
C ARG A 777 -28.39 -46.17 -20.19
#